data_2e45914fe1e9eaef464f84a3eef72a38
#
_entry.id   2e45914fe1e9eaef464f84a3eef72a38
#
_cell.length_a   1.000
_cell.length_b   1.000
_cell.length_c   1.000
_cell.angle_alpha   90.00
_cell.angle_beta   90.00
_cell.angle_gamma   90.00
#
_symmetry.space_group_name_H-M   'P 1'
#
loop_
_entity.id
_entity.type
_entity.pdbx_description
1 polymer ?
#
loop_
_entity_poly.entity_id
_entity_poly.type
_entity_poly.pdbx_seq_one_letter_code
_entity_poly.pdbx_strand_id
1 'polypeptide(L)'
;MLGPLTLDRNGTTLDLPGSRKMRALFAYLALAPRAVGRSRLCELFWDVPNDPRGELRWCLSKLRSILDEPGRNRVVTSSDMVALDLGDCFVDAVEISTAAKEGIEKLDQERLRMLSGLFAGDFMEGLEIDRSPQFDSWLVAQRRRFRACHTAVLEHLVKCLPAGSDEVLPLLDRWIELAPYDGRAHVLLLRALCEHGKIGECEEHLAATARLFKSEELDFEPIREAWRIIRDGRAGASRPVGAAPATPVPSLVVGAAEVGTHSSPRASLAVMPFINQPAEDGIRGGPAEGLTQDIITRLAKLRSLFVIARGSVFALAERNIGPEDAARMLNVDYVAGGTMRRQAGRLTVAIELVEARTARIVWAEVFDRKADDAFLVLDEIGNRIVSSIANEIEMAERNRAILKPPSSLNAWEAYHRGLWHMYRFTKGDNEQAARFFETAVRLDPTFARAHAGLSFTHWQNAFQHWADRQRETDLAFDAAGRSLIVDEHDPAAHWAMGRALWLRGRHEESLGELEQAVDLSPNFALGHYALSFVQSQSGDPRAAIGASDHSRSLSPFDPLLFGMLGARAMAHVRMGEFDHAAEWALRAAARPNAHIIIRAIAAHCLALAGRVEEGQAYARSIRETLPSYNIDDFLATFRFSPDAEALFKKAAKRVGLG
;
A
#
# COMPACT_ATOMS: atom_id res chain seq x y z
N MET A 1 17.34 17.63 8.84
CA MET A 1 17.07 16.17 8.90
C MET A 1 17.63 15.43 7.69
N LEU A 2 17.74 16.05 6.55
CA LEU A 2 18.38 15.51 5.34
C LEU A 2 19.91 15.76 5.40
N GLY A 3 20.55 15.06 6.29
CA GLY A 3 21.91 15.17 6.80
C GLY A 3 21.89 14.94 8.31
N PRO A 4 22.87 15.43 9.08
CA PRO A 4 22.83 15.44 10.53
C PRO A 4 21.59 16.17 11.05
N LEU A 5 21.02 15.71 12.17
CA LEU A 5 19.87 16.38 12.78
C LEU A 5 20.29 17.71 13.40
N THR A 6 19.80 18.81 12.84
CA THR A 6 19.98 20.17 13.33
C THR A 6 18.64 20.83 13.64
N LEU A 7 18.63 21.76 14.57
CA LEU A 7 17.47 22.58 14.92
C LEU A 7 17.91 24.01 14.99
N ASP A 8 17.32 24.87 14.18
CA ASP A 8 17.64 26.30 14.14
C ASP A 8 16.44 27.14 14.62
N ARG A 9 16.68 28.15 15.40
CA ARG A 9 15.70 29.13 15.85
C ARG A 9 16.22 30.55 15.61
N ASN A 10 15.52 31.29 14.75
CA ASN A 10 15.90 32.68 14.40
C ASN A 10 17.35 32.82 13.93
N GLY A 11 17.85 31.88 13.14
CA GLY A 11 19.22 31.88 12.61
C GLY A 11 20.28 31.40 13.59
N THR A 12 19.89 30.89 14.76
CA THR A 12 20.83 30.34 15.76
C THR A 12 20.56 28.84 15.89
N THR A 13 21.59 28.02 15.68
CA THR A 13 21.52 26.57 15.87
C THR A 13 21.40 26.25 17.37
N LEU A 14 20.38 25.47 17.72
CA LEU A 14 20.16 25.03 19.10
C LEU A 14 20.87 23.71 19.35
N ASP A 15 21.55 23.61 20.52
CA ASP A 15 22.16 22.37 20.94
C ASP A 15 21.10 21.30 21.31
N LEU A 16 21.06 20.24 20.55
CA LEU A 16 20.25 19.10 20.89
C LEU A 16 20.94 18.25 21.97
N PRO A 17 20.19 17.74 22.97
CA PRO A 17 20.74 16.87 24.00
C PRO A 17 21.50 15.68 23.44
N GLY A 18 22.52 15.20 24.16
CA GLY A 18 23.35 14.07 23.75
C GLY A 18 22.61 12.72 23.65
N SER A 19 21.39 12.60 24.19
CA SER A 19 20.59 11.38 24.13
C SER A 19 20.16 11.07 22.70
N ARG A 20 20.74 10.00 22.13
CA ARG A 20 20.40 9.52 20.79
C ARG A 20 18.91 9.15 20.67
N LYS A 21 18.33 8.48 21.70
CA LYS A 21 16.91 8.11 21.73
C LYS A 21 15.98 9.33 21.72
N MET A 22 16.34 10.40 22.43
CA MET A 22 15.55 11.64 22.41
C MET A 22 15.60 12.32 21.03
N ARG A 23 16.76 12.34 20.37
CA ARG A 23 16.90 12.86 18.99
C ARG A 23 16.11 12.02 18.00
N ALA A 24 16.12 10.69 18.16
CA ALA A 24 15.34 9.76 17.33
C ALA A 24 13.83 9.95 17.53
N LEU A 25 13.39 10.11 18.78
CA LEU A 25 11.98 10.39 19.11
C LEU A 25 11.52 11.73 18.50
N PHE A 26 12.35 12.78 18.59
CA PHE A 26 12.06 14.06 17.98
C PHE A 26 11.88 13.95 16.47
N ALA A 27 12.83 13.31 15.79
CA ALA A 27 12.77 13.14 14.34
C ALA A 27 11.57 12.30 13.88
N TYR A 28 11.26 11.23 14.62
CA TYR A 28 10.09 10.40 14.34
C TYR A 28 8.79 11.22 14.46
N LEU A 29 8.62 11.95 15.57
CA LEU A 29 7.45 12.80 15.79
C LEU A 29 7.35 13.96 14.79
N ALA A 30 8.47 14.50 14.33
CA ALA A 30 8.49 15.58 13.34
C ALA A 30 8.00 15.13 11.95
N LEU A 31 8.16 13.85 11.63
CA LEU A 31 7.66 13.26 10.38
C LEU A 31 6.31 12.59 10.53
N ALA A 32 5.84 12.39 11.75
CA ALA A 32 4.55 11.73 11.98
C ALA A 32 3.40 12.63 11.46
N PRO A 33 2.56 12.17 10.54
CA PRO A 33 1.48 12.96 9.98
C PRO A 33 0.36 13.25 10.98
N ARG A 34 0.28 12.47 12.06
CA ARG A 34 -0.74 12.54 13.11
C ARG A 34 -0.12 12.27 14.49
N ALA A 35 -0.88 12.51 15.54
CA ALA A 35 -0.49 12.16 16.89
C ALA A 35 -0.24 10.65 17.03
N VAL A 36 0.79 10.26 17.80
CA VAL A 36 1.26 8.89 17.99
C VAL A 36 1.00 8.44 19.42
N GLY A 37 0.49 7.23 19.60
CA GLY A 37 0.24 6.64 20.92
C GLY A 37 1.52 6.44 21.73
N ARG A 38 1.48 6.75 23.03
CA ARG A 38 2.63 6.58 23.96
C ARG A 38 3.13 5.14 23.99
N SER A 39 2.24 4.17 23.97
CA SER A 39 2.62 2.76 23.95
C SER A 39 3.41 2.41 22.69
N ARG A 40 2.98 2.94 21.53
CA ARG A 40 3.70 2.78 20.25
C ARG A 40 5.10 3.38 20.31
N LEU A 41 5.23 4.58 20.89
CA LEU A 41 6.55 5.21 21.08
C LEU A 41 7.44 4.40 22.02
N CYS A 42 6.87 3.85 23.11
CA CYS A 42 7.61 2.98 24.01
C CYS A 42 8.14 1.73 23.29
N GLU A 43 7.32 1.07 22.49
CA GLU A 43 7.69 -0.12 21.72
C GLU A 43 8.76 0.17 20.67
N LEU A 44 8.68 1.34 20.03
CA LEU A 44 9.61 1.72 18.96
C LEU A 44 11.03 2.01 19.50
N PHE A 45 11.14 2.65 20.67
CA PHE A 45 12.42 3.16 21.18
C PHE A 45 13.01 2.37 22.33
N TRP A 46 12.24 1.52 23.02
CA TRP A 46 12.69 0.80 24.23
C TRP A 46 12.28 -0.67 24.21
N ASP A 47 13.19 -1.54 23.80
CA ASP A 47 12.93 -2.98 23.65
C ASP A 47 12.80 -3.71 24.99
N VAL A 48 13.62 -3.37 26.00
CA VAL A 48 13.58 -3.99 27.34
C VAL A 48 13.99 -2.98 28.41
N PRO A 49 13.14 -2.07 28.85
CA PRO A 49 13.46 -1.23 29.99
C PRO A 49 12.64 -1.56 31.22
N ASN A 50 13.20 -1.22 32.39
CA ASN A 50 12.47 -1.33 33.65
C ASN A 50 11.25 -0.37 33.72
N ASP A 51 11.27 0.79 32.98
CA ASP A 51 10.16 1.75 32.87
C ASP A 51 10.18 2.53 31.54
N PRO A 52 9.68 1.97 30.42
CA PRO A 52 9.62 2.66 29.13
C PRO A 52 8.81 3.96 29.15
N ARG A 53 7.73 3.96 29.97
CA ARG A 53 6.88 5.15 30.10
C ARG A 53 7.56 6.28 30.87
N GLY A 54 8.42 5.94 31.84
CA GLY A 54 9.26 6.89 32.54
C GLY A 54 10.30 7.52 31.62
N GLU A 55 10.99 6.71 30.84
CA GLU A 55 11.95 7.15 29.83
C GLU A 55 11.30 8.06 28.78
N LEU A 56 10.13 7.68 28.26
CA LEU A 56 9.37 8.51 27.34
C LEU A 56 8.96 9.84 27.97
N ARG A 57 8.49 9.86 29.22
CA ARG A 57 8.15 11.09 29.94
C ARG A 57 9.36 12.00 30.08
N TRP A 58 10.52 11.45 30.40
CA TRP A 58 11.77 12.19 30.50
C TRP A 58 12.15 12.81 29.13
N CYS A 59 12.11 12.02 28.04
CA CYS A 59 12.38 12.51 26.68
C CYS A 59 11.43 13.64 26.28
N LEU A 60 10.13 13.49 26.53
CA LEU A 60 9.13 14.52 26.20
C LEU A 60 9.32 15.79 27.06
N SER A 61 9.72 15.66 28.33
CA SER A 61 10.05 16.80 29.18
C SER A 61 11.24 17.57 28.62
N LYS A 62 12.28 16.87 28.16
CA LYS A 62 13.45 17.49 27.52
C LYS A 62 13.10 18.13 26.18
N LEU A 63 12.26 17.50 25.37
CA LEU A 63 11.79 18.12 24.13
C LEU A 63 11.00 19.40 24.39
N ARG A 64 10.12 19.43 25.40
CA ARG A 64 9.42 20.64 25.81
C ARG A 64 10.35 21.76 26.19
N SER A 65 11.39 21.48 26.98
CA SER A 65 12.35 22.52 27.39
C SER A 65 13.13 23.15 26.23
N ILE A 66 13.18 22.51 25.08
CA ILE A 66 13.87 23.00 23.89
C ILE A 66 12.90 23.62 22.89
N LEU A 67 11.73 22.98 22.70
CA LEU A 67 10.79 23.34 21.63
C LEU A 67 9.72 24.33 22.06
N ASP A 68 9.20 24.21 23.31
CA ASP A 68 8.11 25.05 23.79
C ASP A 68 8.58 26.51 23.98
N GLU A 69 7.68 27.44 23.73
CA GLU A 69 7.87 28.87 23.83
C GLU A 69 6.83 29.49 24.79
N PRO A 70 7.09 30.67 25.37
CA PRO A 70 6.10 31.37 26.19
C PRO A 70 4.79 31.56 25.42
N GLY A 71 3.73 30.88 25.88
CA GLY A 71 2.40 30.94 25.27
C GLY A 71 2.14 29.90 24.16
N ARG A 72 3.14 29.07 23.82
CA ARG A 72 2.99 28.02 22.78
C ARG A 72 3.64 26.70 23.17
N ASN A 73 2.84 25.69 23.31
CA ASN A 73 3.29 24.31 23.57
C ASN A 73 3.43 23.55 22.24
N ARG A 74 4.66 23.34 21.78
CA ARG A 74 4.93 22.58 20.54
C ARG A 74 4.83 21.07 20.74
N VAL A 75 5.12 20.60 21.97
CA VAL A 75 4.93 19.18 22.31
C VAL A 75 3.53 19.00 22.88
N VAL A 76 2.59 18.67 21.99
CA VAL A 76 1.17 18.48 22.31
C VAL A 76 0.95 17.06 22.83
N THR A 77 0.29 16.94 23.97
CA THR A 77 -0.11 15.63 24.54
C THR A 77 -1.58 15.67 24.89
N SER A 78 -2.35 14.72 24.36
CA SER A 78 -3.76 14.54 24.66
C SER A 78 -4.03 13.10 25.03
N SER A 79 -4.45 12.84 26.26
CA SER A 79 -4.63 11.48 26.81
C SER A 79 -3.34 10.66 26.64
N ASP A 80 -3.37 9.57 25.85
CA ASP A 80 -2.23 8.70 25.57
C ASP A 80 -1.48 9.04 24.27
N MET A 81 -1.89 10.12 23.58
CA MET A 81 -1.32 10.54 22.29
C MET A 81 -0.28 11.64 22.44
N VAL A 82 0.71 11.65 21.56
CA VAL A 82 1.79 12.66 21.48
C VAL A 82 1.90 13.17 20.04
N ALA A 83 2.01 14.47 19.86
CA ALA A 83 2.26 15.11 18.56
C ALA A 83 3.20 16.30 18.72
N LEU A 84 3.80 16.75 17.61
CA LEU A 84 4.50 18.03 17.53
C LEU A 84 3.68 19.03 16.71
N ASP A 85 3.49 20.25 17.25
CA ASP A 85 2.95 21.37 16.50
C ASP A 85 4.10 22.11 15.80
N LEU A 86 4.31 21.76 14.53
CA LEU A 86 5.35 22.32 13.66
C LEU A 86 4.76 23.10 12.48
N GLY A 87 3.49 23.49 12.52
CA GLY A 87 2.78 24.09 11.39
C GLY A 87 3.38 25.42 10.87
N ASP A 88 4.17 26.12 11.68
CA ASP A 88 4.93 27.34 11.33
C ASP A 88 6.43 27.08 11.21
N CYS A 89 6.89 25.84 11.31
CA CYS A 89 8.29 25.47 11.22
C CYS A 89 8.60 24.93 9.82
N PHE A 90 9.74 25.30 9.30
CA PHE A 90 10.30 24.68 8.12
C PHE A 90 10.98 23.35 8.53
N VAL A 91 10.57 22.24 7.91
CA VAL A 91 11.18 20.92 8.11
C VAL A 91 11.57 20.38 6.74
N ASP A 92 12.86 20.31 6.46
CA ASP A 92 13.44 19.88 5.17
C ASP A 92 12.86 18.55 4.66
N ALA A 93 12.77 17.55 5.51
CA ALA A 93 12.22 16.24 5.16
C ALA A 93 10.70 16.25 4.89
N VAL A 94 9.94 17.13 5.56
CA VAL A 94 8.51 17.33 5.28
C VAL A 94 8.34 18.03 3.94
N GLU A 95 9.18 19.01 3.65
CA GLU A 95 9.19 19.76 2.39
C GLU A 95 9.41 18.82 1.19
N ILE A 96 10.44 17.97 1.25
CA ILE A 96 10.69 16.94 0.24
C ILE A 96 9.51 15.95 0.13
N SER A 97 8.93 15.55 1.27
CA SER A 97 7.79 14.65 1.27
C SER A 97 6.54 15.24 0.61
N THR A 98 6.33 16.54 0.79
CA THR A 98 5.23 17.30 0.15
C THR A 98 5.46 17.42 -1.35
N ALA A 99 6.67 17.85 -1.76
CA ALA A 99 7.04 17.94 -3.16
C ALA A 99 6.92 16.58 -3.90
N ALA A 100 7.31 15.49 -3.24
CA ALA A 100 7.16 14.15 -3.80
C ALA A 100 5.68 13.72 -3.97
N LYS A 101 4.76 14.19 -3.10
CA LYS A 101 3.31 13.95 -3.23
C LYS A 101 2.68 14.79 -4.34
N GLU A 102 3.15 16.00 -4.54
CA GLU A 102 2.70 16.92 -5.60
C GLU A 102 3.18 16.48 -6.99
N GLY A 103 4.24 15.67 -7.04
CA GLY A 103 4.89 15.17 -8.24
C GLY A 103 6.10 16.02 -8.62
N ILE A 104 7.30 15.47 -8.39
CA ILE A 104 8.59 16.12 -8.67
C ILE A 104 8.69 16.56 -10.14
N GLU A 105 8.08 15.80 -11.04
CA GLU A 105 8.04 16.07 -12.48
C GLU A 105 7.24 17.33 -12.89
N LYS A 106 6.46 17.90 -11.98
CA LYS A 106 5.63 19.09 -12.22
C LYS A 106 6.28 20.37 -11.73
N LEU A 107 7.40 20.25 -11.01
CA LEU A 107 8.08 21.37 -10.38
C LEU A 107 8.94 22.11 -11.40
N ASP A 108 9.02 23.42 -11.24
CA ASP A 108 9.91 24.25 -12.03
C ASP A 108 11.38 24.11 -11.61
N GLN A 109 12.28 24.62 -12.43
CA GLN A 109 13.72 24.51 -12.23
C GLN A 109 14.20 25.17 -10.94
N GLU A 110 13.62 26.31 -10.55
CA GLU A 110 13.99 27.05 -9.33
C GLU A 110 13.61 26.25 -8.10
N ARG A 111 12.41 25.66 -8.09
CA ARG A 111 11.93 24.80 -7.01
C ARG A 111 12.76 23.52 -6.90
N LEU A 112 13.13 22.90 -8.01
CA LEU A 112 14.00 21.72 -8.02
C LEU A 112 15.39 22.02 -7.46
N ARG A 113 15.99 23.18 -7.80
CA ARG A 113 17.28 23.62 -7.21
C ARG A 113 17.17 23.80 -5.70
N MET A 114 16.12 24.47 -5.25
CA MET A 114 15.89 24.68 -3.82
C MET A 114 15.77 23.33 -3.09
N LEU A 115 14.98 22.40 -3.62
CA LEU A 115 14.82 21.07 -3.03
C LEU A 115 16.13 20.26 -3.05
N SER A 116 16.90 20.31 -4.13
CA SER A 116 18.23 19.68 -4.21
C SER A 116 19.18 20.21 -3.13
N GLY A 117 19.13 21.50 -2.86
CA GLY A 117 19.95 22.15 -1.82
C GLY A 117 19.59 21.77 -0.38
N LEU A 118 18.44 21.14 -0.14
CA LEU A 118 18.05 20.66 1.19
C LEU A 118 18.79 19.38 1.61
N PHE A 119 19.36 18.64 0.66
CA PHE A 119 20.08 17.41 0.96
C PHE A 119 21.54 17.65 1.31
N ALA A 120 21.81 17.84 2.61
CA ALA A 120 23.17 17.97 3.14
C ALA A 120 23.87 16.62 3.38
N GLY A 121 23.12 15.50 3.36
CA GLY A 121 23.61 14.15 3.56
C GLY A 121 22.48 13.13 3.60
N ASP A 122 22.75 11.95 4.16
CA ASP A 122 21.71 10.94 4.38
C ASP A 122 20.72 11.41 5.44
N PHE A 123 19.47 10.96 5.33
CA PHE A 123 18.47 11.24 6.35
C PHE A 123 18.93 10.79 7.74
N MET A 124 18.95 11.73 8.69
CA MET A 124 19.43 11.50 10.06
C MET A 124 20.85 10.90 10.09
N GLU A 125 21.76 11.48 9.33
CA GLU A 125 23.14 11.02 9.26
C GLU A 125 23.81 10.98 10.63
N GLY A 126 24.51 9.86 10.93
CA GLY A 126 25.19 9.65 12.21
C GLY A 126 24.25 9.29 13.37
N LEU A 127 22.93 9.21 13.17
CA LEU A 127 22.02 8.74 14.22
C LEU A 127 21.87 7.24 14.16
N GLU A 128 22.30 6.60 15.22
CA GLU A 128 22.09 5.17 15.52
C GLU A 128 21.66 5.05 16.98
N ILE A 129 20.73 4.16 17.28
CA ILE A 129 20.29 3.89 18.65
C ILE A 129 20.43 2.40 18.97
N ASP A 130 21.04 2.10 20.12
CA ASP A 130 21.22 0.72 20.53
C ASP A 130 19.89 0.08 20.96
N ARG A 131 19.73 -1.22 20.68
CA ARG A 131 18.61 -2.06 21.13
C ARG A 131 17.23 -1.51 20.75
N SER A 132 17.07 -1.05 19.51
CA SER A 132 15.79 -0.55 19.01
C SER A 132 15.56 -1.01 17.58
N PRO A 133 15.44 -2.32 17.30
CA PRO A 133 15.39 -2.88 15.94
C PRO A 133 14.24 -2.32 15.10
N GLN A 134 13.13 -1.98 15.73
CA GLN A 134 11.98 -1.38 15.04
C GLN A 134 12.29 0.04 14.55
N PHE A 135 12.98 0.84 15.36
CA PHE A 135 13.42 2.17 14.94
C PHE A 135 14.50 2.08 13.85
N ASP A 136 15.45 1.16 13.98
CA ASP A 136 16.51 0.97 12.98
C ASP A 136 15.92 0.59 11.62
N SER A 137 14.93 -0.28 11.60
CA SER A 137 14.20 -0.65 10.38
C SER A 137 13.45 0.55 9.78
N TRP A 138 12.78 1.35 10.61
CA TRP A 138 12.14 2.59 10.18
C TRP A 138 13.16 3.58 9.61
N LEU A 139 14.30 3.77 10.27
CA LEU A 139 15.36 4.68 9.84
C LEU A 139 15.95 4.27 8.47
N VAL A 140 16.21 2.97 8.28
CA VAL A 140 16.67 2.41 6.99
C VAL A 140 15.65 2.66 5.89
N ALA A 141 14.36 2.44 6.17
CA ALA A 141 13.28 2.70 5.21
C ALA A 141 13.19 4.18 4.84
N GLN A 142 13.30 5.11 5.82
CA GLN A 142 13.30 6.55 5.55
C GLN A 142 14.54 6.99 4.77
N ARG A 143 15.73 6.49 5.09
CA ARG A 143 16.97 6.76 4.32
C ARG A 143 16.81 6.35 2.86
N ARG A 144 16.31 5.15 2.61
CA ARG A 144 16.03 4.67 1.25
C ARG A 144 15.03 5.55 0.52
N ARG A 145 13.94 5.95 1.19
CA ARG A 145 12.90 6.84 0.65
C ARG A 145 13.48 8.20 0.26
N PHE A 146 14.21 8.85 1.16
CA PHE A 146 14.76 10.18 0.88
C PHE A 146 15.90 10.13 -0.16
N ARG A 147 16.68 9.05 -0.24
CA ARG A 147 17.62 8.84 -1.35
C ARG A 147 16.89 8.75 -2.69
N ALA A 148 15.78 8.01 -2.76
CA ALA A 148 14.97 7.94 -3.97
C ALA A 148 14.37 9.28 -4.35
N CYS A 149 13.89 10.08 -3.39
CA CYS A 149 13.43 11.45 -3.63
C CYS A 149 14.57 12.35 -4.13
N HIS A 150 15.76 12.27 -3.54
CA HIS A 150 16.93 13.02 -3.96
C HIS A 150 17.31 12.67 -5.41
N THR A 151 17.39 11.39 -5.73
CA THR A 151 17.66 10.92 -7.10
C THR A 151 16.62 11.46 -8.10
N ALA A 152 15.32 11.42 -7.74
CA ALA A 152 14.28 11.96 -8.61
C ALA A 152 14.40 13.48 -8.81
N VAL A 153 14.72 14.24 -7.77
CA VAL A 153 14.98 15.70 -7.88
C VAL A 153 16.15 15.97 -8.79
N LEU A 154 17.27 15.25 -8.64
CA LEU A 154 18.46 15.38 -9.49
C LEU A 154 18.15 15.02 -10.94
N GLU A 155 17.43 13.92 -11.18
CA GLU A 155 17.01 13.50 -12.52
C GLU A 155 16.20 14.59 -13.24
N HIS A 156 15.21 15.16 -12.56
CA HIS A 156 14.36 16.19 -13.17
C HIS A 156 15.10 17.52 -13.33
N LEU A 157 15.94 17.89 -12.37
CA LEU A 157 16.75 19.08 -12.47
C LEU A 157 17.72 19.01 -13.66
N VAL A 158 18.42 17.89 -13.85
CA VAL A 158 19.31 17.65 -14.99
C VAL A 158 18.53 17.74 -16.33
N LYS A 159 17.30 17.22 -16.40
CA LYS A 159 16.46 17.32 -17.60
C LYS A 159 16.00 18.75 -17.91
N CYS A 160 15.85 19.61 -16.92
CA CYS A 160 15.45 21.01 -17.06
C CYS A 160 16.60 21.94 -17.43
N LEU A 161 17.85 21.51 -17.22
CA LEU A 161 19.04 22.30 -17.51
C LEU A 161 19.46 22.17 -18.96
N PRO A 162 20.04 23.25 -19.57
CA PRO A 162 20.68 23.14 -20.88
C PRO A 162 21.84 22.13 -20.83
N ALA A 163 21.97 21.31 -21.84
CA ALA A 163 22.93 20.21 -21.88
C ALA A 163 24.42 20.64 -21.73
N GLY A 164 24.74 21.85 -22.10
CA GLY A 164 26.10 22.44 -21.93
C GLY A 164 26.27 23.27 -20.64
N SER A 165 25.38 23.16 -19.65
CA SER A 165 25.49 23.89 -18.38
C SER A 165 26.53 23.24 -17.48
N ASP A 166 27.43 24.05 -16.90
CA ASP A 166 28.42 23.61 -15.92
C ASP A 166 27.80 23.00 -14.64
N GLU A 167 26.52 23.30 -14.37
CA GLU A 167 25.77 22.73 -13.23
C GLU A 167 25.44 21.24 -13.44
N VAL A 168 25.39 20.73 -14.67
CA VAL A 168 24.93 19.37 -14.97
C VAL A 168 25.91 18.32 -14.44
N LEU A 169 27.22 18.54 -14.57
CA LEU A 169 28.22 17.56 -14.17
C LEU A 169 28.18 17.24 -12.67
N PRO A 170 28.22 18.24 -11.75
CA PRO A 170 28.12 17.97 -10.31
C PRO A 170 26.81 17.28 -9.90
N LEU A 171 25.70 17.57 -10.57
CA LEU A 171 24.41 16.95 -10.28
C LEU A 171 24.40 15.47 -10.71
N LEU A 172 25.02 15.16 -11.85
CA LEU A 172 25.16 13.78 -12.33
C LEU A 172 26.13 12.96 -11.48
N ASP A 173 27.25 13.55 -11.04
CA ASP A 173 28.16 12.92 -10.11
C ASP A 173 27.45 12.58 -8.81
N ARG A 174 26.65 13.50 -8.27
CA ARG A 174 25.87 13.26 -7.07
C ARG A 174 24.78 12.20 -7.27
N TRP A 175 24.14 12.15 -8.42
CA TRP A 175 23.17 11.12 -8.75
C TRP A 175 23.85 9.74 -8.78
N ILE A 176 25.03 9.62 -9.42
CA ILE A 176 25.78 8.36 -9.49
C ILE A 176 26.27 7.92 -8.10
N GLU A 177 26.68 8.83 -7.24
CA GLU A 177 27.00 8.52 -5.83
C GLU A 177 25.80 7.90 -5.08
N LEU A 178 24.59 8.42 -5.30
CA LEU A 178 23.37 7.93 -4.67
C LEU A 178 22.84 6.62 -5.28
N ALA A 179 23.05 6.44 -6.57
CA ALA A 179 22.56 5.32 -7.36
C ALA A 179 23.63 4.82 -8.37
N PRO A 180 24.71 4.17 -7.89
CA PRO A 180 25.88 3.82 -8.72
C PRO A 180 25.59 2.79 -9.83
N TYR A 181 24.44 2.17 -9.79
CA TYR A 181 23.99 1.20 -10.79
C TYR A 181 22.87 1.73 -11.70
N ASP A 182 22.52 3.02 -11.61
CA ASP A 182 21.53 3.64 -12.51
C ASP A 182 22.19 3.97 -13.87
N GLY A 183 22.00 3.10 -14.85
CA GLY A 183 22.57 3.26 -16.20
C GLY A 183 22.18 4.58 -16.87
N ARG A 184 21.01 5.18 -16.50
CA ARG A 184 20.55 6.47 -17.06
C ARG A 184 21.48 7.61 -16.64
N ALA A 185 21.91 7.63 -15.36
CA ALA A 185 22.83 8.64 -14.86
C ALA A 185 24.18 8.55 -15.58
N HIS A 186 24.71 7.36 -15.77
CA HIS A 186 25.97 7.13 -16.50
C HIS A 186 25.88 7.58 -17.96
N VAL A 187 24.77 7.27 -18.64
CA VAL A 187 24.56 7.70 -20.04
C VAL A 187 24.46 9.22 -20.16
N LEU A 188 23.75 9.88 -19.23
CA LEU A 188 23.64 11.36 -19.19
C LEU A 188 25.00 12.00 -18.89
N LEU A 189 25.80 11.41 -17.98
CA LEU A 189 27.14 11.90 -17.69
C LEU A 189 28.08 11.78 -18.91
N LEU A 190 28.08 10.64 -19.61
CA LEU A 190 28.85 10.46 -20.83
C LEU A 190 28.46 11.48 -21.92
N ARG A 191 27.15 11.80 -22.03
CA ARG A 191 26.66 12.82 -22.95
C ARG A 191 27.16 14.22 -22.55
N ALA A 192 27.00 14.59 -21.29
CA ALA A 192 27.43 15.89 -20.77
C ALA A 192 28.95 16.08 -20.91
N LEU A 193 29.75 15.09 -20.54
CA LEU A 193 31.21 15.11 -20.71
C LEU A 193 31.60 15.25 -22.19
N CYS A 194 30.90 14.53 -23.08
CA CYS A 194 31.13 14.61 -24.52
C CYS A 194 30.79 16.01 -25.05
N GLU A 195 29.72 16.64 -24.62
CA GLU A 195 29.34 18.02 -25.00
C GLU A 195 30.37 19.05 -24.54
N HIS A 196 30.97 18.86 -23.36
CA HIS A 196 32.08 19.68 -22.85
C HIS A 196 33.43 19.35 -23.50
N GLY A 197 33.50 18.41 -24.45
CA GLY A 197 34.73 18.04 -25.14
C GLY A 197 35.69 17.14 -24.35
N LYS A 198 35.27 16.61 -23.20
CA LYS A 198 36.08 15.83 -22.25
C LYS A 198 36.09 14.33 -22.60
N ILE A 199 36.52 13.96 -23.81
CA ILE A 199 36.44 12.58 -24.30
C ILE A 199 37.29 11.61 -23.47
N GLY A 200 38.44 12.04 -22.98
CA GLY A 200 39.28 11.20 -22.13
C GLY A 200 38.57 10.82 -20.81
N GLU A 201 37.87 11.78 -20.20
CA GLU A 201 37.06 11.51 -18.98
C GLU A 201 35.89 10.56 -19.28
N CYS A 202 35.29 10.61 -20.49
CA CYS A 202 34.26 9.64 -20.90
C CYS A 202 34.81 8.21 -20.96
N GLU A 203 36.02 8.01 -21.53
CA GLU A 203 36.62 6.68 -21.65
C GLU A 203 37.03 6.12 -20.27
N GLU A 204 37.55 6.96 -19.41
CA GLU A 204 37.88 6.58 -18.02
C GLU A 204 36.63 6.20 -17.24
N HIS A 205 35.57 7.01 -17.34
CA HIS A 205 34.28 6.75 -16.69
C HIS A 205 33.66 5.43 -17.22
N LEU A 206 33.67 5.23 -18.52
CA LEU A 206 33.16 4.01 -19.14
C LEU A 206 33.90 2.76 -18.67
N ALA A 207 35.24 2.83 -18.58
CA ALA A 207 36.05 1.73 -18.08
C ALA A 207 35.82 1.44 -16.59
N ALA A 208 35.64 2.48 -15.77
CA ALA A 208 35.31 2.35 -14.36
C ALA A 208 33.92 1.74 -14.15
N THR A 209 32.91 2.23 -14.88
CA THR A 209 31.53 1.73 -14.83
C THR A 209 31.45 0.27 -15.30
N ALA A 210 32.19 -0.10 -16.36
CA ALA A 210 32.24 -1.49 -16.83
C ALA A 210 32.79 -2.45 -15.75
N ARG A 211 33.80 -2.02 -14.99
CA ARG A 211 34.33 -2.80 -13.86
C ARG A 211 33.33 -2.92 -12.73
N LEU A 212 32.66 -1.81 -12.39
CA LEU A 212 31.65 -1.78 -11.34
C LEU A 212 30.45 -2.68 -11.66
N PHE A 213 29.92 -2.60 -12.87
CA PHE A 213 28.79 -3.43 -13.31
C PHE A 213 29.17 -4.91 -13.39
N LYS A 214 30.40 -5.21 -13.84
CA LYS A 214 30.91 -6.58 -13.89
C LYS A 214 31.07 -7.21 -12.50
N SER A 215 31.48 -6.44 -11.49
CA SER A 215 31.61 -6.96 -10.10
C SER A 215 30.28 -7.37 -9.48
N GLU A 216 29.17 -6.78 -9.93
CA GLU A 216 27.82 -7.05 -9.46
C GLU A 216 26.99 -7.89 -10.45
N GLU A 217 27.64 -8.47 -11.47
CA GLU A 217 26.98 -9.26 -12.53
C GLU A 217 25.83 -8.52 -13.26
N LEU A 218 25.95 -7.18 -13.36
CA LEU A 218 24.97 -6.33 -14.04
C LEU A 218 25.32 -6.14 -15.53
N ASP A 219 24.28 -6.01 -16.36
CA ASP A 219 24.46 -5.76 -17.79
C ASP A 219 24.94 -4.33 -18.06
N PHE A 220 26.14 -4.25 -18.67
CA PHE A 220 26.77 -2.99 -19.06
C PHE A 220 26.53 -2.63 -20.55
N GLU A 221 25.99 -3.54 -21.36
CA GLU A 221 25.85 -3.34 -22.79
C GLU A 221 24.99 -2.12 -23.18
N PRO A 222 23.89 -1.80 -22.45
CA PRO A 222 23.11 -0.59 -22.76
C PRO A 222 23.89 0.72 -22.63
N ILE A 223 24.81 0.81 -21.68
CA ILE A 223 25.66 2.01 -21.49
C ILE A 223 26.70 2.09 -22.60
N ARG A 224 27.29 0.94 -22.98
CA ARG A 224 28.26 0.86 -24.07
C ARG A 224 27.61 1.24 -25.42
N GLU A 225 26.40 0.76 -25.68
CA GLU A 225 25.67 1.08 -26.90
C GLU A 225 25.32 2.56 -26.95
N ALA A 226 24.81 3.13 -25.84
CA ALA A 226 24.53 4.56 -25.74
C ALA A 226 25.80 5.40 -25.98
N TRP A 227 26.94 5.00 -25.44
CA TRP A 227 28.21 5.69 -25.70
C TRP A 227 28.61 5.62 -27.18
N ARG A 228 28.46 4.48 -27.85
CA ARG A 228 28.73 4.35 -29.29
C ARG A 228 27.91 5.34 -30.09
N ILE A 229 26.61 5.46 -29.79
CA ILE A 229 25.69 6.40 -30.46
C ILE A 229 26.12 7.85 -30.21
N ILE A 230 26.48 8.21 -28.97
CA ILE A 230 26.91 9.57 -28.61
C ILE A 230 28.20 9.93 -29.37
N ARG A 231 29.17 9.03 -29.43
CA ARG A 231 30.45 9.24 -30.08
C ARG A 231 30.31 9.35 -31.62
N ASP A 232 29.54 8.44 -32.22
CA ASP A 232 29.38 8.36 -33.67
C ASP A 232 28.52 9.52 -34.22
N GLY A 233 27.55 10.01 -33.43
CA GLY A 233 26.78 11.21 -33.74
C GLY A 233 27.63 12.48 -33.87
N ARG A 234 28.73 12.57 -33.14
CA ARG A 234 29.68 13.71 -33.22
C ARG A 234 30.66 13.59 -34.39
N ALA A 235 31.01 12.38 -34.80
CA ALA A 235 31.86 12.16 -35.96
C ALA A 235 31.17 12.57 -37.29
N GLY A 236 29.84 12.61 -37.31
CA GLY A 236 29.05 13.06 -38.45
C GLY A 236 28.89 14.59 -38.60
N ALA A 237 29.21 15.35 -37.53
CA ALA A 237 29.00 16.81 -37.50
C ALA A 237 30.13 17.65 -38.20
N SER A 238 31.13 17.02 -38.78
CA SER A 238 32.29 17.67 -39.44
C SER A 238 32.28 17.59 -40.97
N ARG A 239 31.12 17.57 -41.64
CA ARG A 239 31.03 17.68 -43.09
C ARG A 239 30.12 18.84 -43.52
N PRO A 240 30.50 19.65 -44.57
CA PRO A 240 29.76 20.84 -44.95
C PRO A 240 28.46 20.51 -45.66
N VAL A 241 27.51 21.41 -45.45
CA VAL A 241 26.13 21.46 -45.93
C VAL A 241 26.03 21.30 -47.43
N GLY A 242 25.27 20.31 -47.87
CA GLY A 242 24.76 20.19 -49.23
C GLY A 242 23.37 19.56 -49.19
N ALA A 243 22.37 20.41 -49.55
CA ALA A 243 20.99 20.09 -49.92
C ALA A 243 20.20 19.02 -49.16
N ALA A 244 19.13 19.43 -48.52
CA ALA A 244 18.12 18.62 -47.85
C ALA A 244 17.36 17.68 -48.80
N PRO A 245 17.03 16.51 -48.38
CA PRO A 245 15.68 15.98 -48.53
C PRO A 245 15.02 15.67 -47.17
N ALA A 246 13.70 15.71 -47.22
CA ALA A 246 12.77 15.61 -46.13
C ALA A 246 13.13 14.54 -45.10
N THR A 247 13.17 14.95 -43.82
CA THR A 247 13.35 14.12 -42.66
C THR A 247 12.21 13.11 -42.50
N PRO A 248 12.49 11.83 -42.37
CA PRO A 248 11.58 10.93 -41.67
C PRO A 248 11.73 11.22 -40.17
N VAL A 249 10.59 11.45 -39.53
CA VAL A 249 10.46 11.49 -38.05
C VAL A 249 11.16 10.24 -37.48
N PRO A 250 12.05 10.37 -36.50
CA PRO A 250 12.66 9.19 -35.91
C PRO A 250 11.56 8.36 -35.24
N SER A 251 11.28 7.20 -35.82
CA SER A 251 10.60 6.13 -35.13
C SER A 251 11.42 5.84 -33.89
N LEU A 252 10.88 6.16 -32.73
CA LEU A 252 11.29 5.51 -31.48
C LEU A 252 10.96 4.02 -31.65
N VAL A 253 11.90 3.29 -32.23
CA VAL A 253 11.98 1.86 -31.97
C VAL A 253 12.32 1.80 -30.50
N VAL A 254 11.29 1.62 -29.67
CA VAL A 254 11.47 0.98 -28.39
C VAL A 254 11.96 -0.41 -28.77
N GLY A 255 13.28 -0.57 -28.85
CA GLY A 255 13.87 -1.89 -28.89
C GLY A 255 13.22 -2.63 -27.74
N ALA A 256 12.67 -3.81 -28.05
CA ALA A 256 12.41 -4.80 -27.02
C ALA A 256 13.80 -5.05 -26.36
N ALA A 257 14.14 -4.24 -25.37
CA ALA A 257 15.05 -4.64 -24.36
C ALA A 257 14.43 -5.94 -23.86
N GLU A 258 15.12 -7.05 -24.06
CA GLU A 258 14.98 -8.20 -23.21
C GLU A 258 15.16 -7.64 -21.80
N VAL A 259 14.06 -7.16 -21.22
CA VAL A 259 13.97 -6.94 -19.81
C VAL A 259 14.20 -8.32 -19.26
N GLY A 260 15.42 -8.54 -18.82
CA GLY A 260 15.77 -9.72 -18.07
C GLY A 260 14.63 -9.96 -17.12
N THR A 261 14.17 -11.16 -17.03
CA THR A 261 13.05 -11.64 -16.23
C THR A 261 13.29 -11.35 -14.73
N HIS A 262 13.41 -10.09 -14.38
CA HIS A 262 13.04 -9.60 -13.08
C HIS A 262 11.52 -9.57 -13.09
N SER A 263 10.93 -10.72 -12.80
CA SER A 263 9.51 -10.82 -12.50
C SER A 263 9.22 -9.75 -11.47
N SER A 264 8.49 -8.70 -11.90
CA SER A 264 8.00 -7.68 -10.98
C SER A 264 7.36 -8.44 -9.81
N PRO A 265 7.69 -8.14 -8.55
CA PRO A 265 7.11 -8.85 -7.42
C PRO A 265 5.58 -8.64 -7.29
N ARG A 266 4.97 -7.96 -8.25
CA ARG A 266 3.53 -7.64 -8.31
C ARG A 266 3.02 -7.85 -9.72
N ALA A 267 1.75 -8.30 -9.84
CA ALA A 267 1.09 -8.36 -11.13
C ALA A 267 1.02 -6.96 -11.76
N SER A 268 1.35 -6.88 -13.04
CA SER A 268 1.38 -5.63 -13.79
C SER A 268 0.12 -5.47 -14.64
N LEU A 269 -0.43 -4.24 -14.67
CA LEU A 269 -1.68 -3.90 -15.32
C LEU A 269 -1.57 -2.61 -16.12
N ALA A 270 -2.05 -2.64 -17.35
CA ALA A 270 -2.33 -1.45 -18.15
C ALA A 270 -3.85 -1.25 -18.28
N VAL A 271 -4.33 -0.02 -18.07
CA VAL A 271 -5.72 0.35 -18.33
C VAL A 271 -5.76 1.25 -19.56
N MET A 272 -6.25 0.71 -20.67
CA MET A 272 -6.38 1.44 -21.94
C MET A 272 -7.52 2.45 -21.85
N PRO A 273 -7.42 3.60 -22.54
CA PRO A 273 -8.48 4.59 -22.56
C PRO A 273 -9.81 4.01 -23.05
N PHE A 274 -10.88 4.31 -22.30
CA PHE A 274 -12.23 3.93 -22.69
C PHE A 274 -12.65 4.67 -23.98
N ILE A 275 -13.30 3.97 -24.87
CA ILE A 275 -13.75 4.49 -26.17
C ILE A 275 -15.18 5.01 -26.06
N ASN A 276 -15.41 6.28 -26.39
CA ASN A 276 -16.77 6.84 -26.51
C ASN A 276 -17.52 6.27 -27.72
N GLN A 277 -18.80 5.92 -27.53
CA GLN A 277 -19.69 5.49 -28.60
C GLN A 277 -21.01 6.28 -28.57
N PRO A 278 -21.45 6.97 -29.64
CA PRO A 278 -20.72 7.15 -30.89
C PRO A 278 -19.45 7.96 -30.70
N ALA A 279 -18.45 7.72 -31.54
CA ALA A 279 -17.22 8.48 -31.53
C ALA A 279 -17.52 9.96 -31.76
N GLU A 280 -17.35 10.79 -30.74
CA GLU A 280 -17.38 12.25 -30.91
C GLU A 280 -15.99 12.65 -31.40
N ASP A 281 -15.89 13.00 -32.68
CA ASP A 281 -14.66 13.40 -33.32
C ASP A 281 -14.03 14.59 -32.58
N GLY A 282 -12.86 14.37 -32.00
CA GLY A 282 -11.90 15.41 -31.61
C GLY A 282 -12.01 16.03 -30.23
N ILE A 283 -12.92 15.62 -29.32
CA ILE A 283 -12.98 16.17 -27.96
C ILE A 283 -12.02 15.40 -27.05
N ARG A 284 -10.82 15.96 -26.83
CA ARG A 284 -9.90 15.51 -25.77
C ARG A 284 -10.45 15.95 -24.40
N GLY A 285 -10.33 15.07 -23.39
CA GLY A 285 -10.75 15.38 -22.03
C GLY A 285 -12.21 15.04 -21.72
N GLY A 286 -12.84 14.14 -22.48
CA GLY A 286 -14.22 13.71 -22.26
C GLY A 286 -14.38 12.78 -21.03
N PRO A 287 -15.63 12.46 -20.64
CA PRO A 287 -15.93 11.63 -19.47
C PRO A 287 -15.27 10.25 -19.48
N ALA A 288 -15.03 9.65 -20.66
CA ALA A 288 -14.36 8.36 -20.81
C ALA A 288 -12.87 8.43 -20.43
N GLU A 289 -12.18 9.51 -20.82
CA GLU A 289 -10.79 9.74 -20.39
C GLU A 289 -10.71 10.01 -18.89
N GLY A 290 -11.65 10.78 -18.34
CA GLY A 290 -11.77 11.03 -16.91
C GLY A 290 -11.93 9.73 -16.11
N LEU A 291 -12.86 8.86 -16.54
CA LEU A 291 -13.06 7.54 -15.92
C LEU A 291 -11.80 6.68 -16.00
N THR A 292 -11.11 6.65 -17.14
CA THR A 292 -9.85 5.91 -17.29
C THR A 292 -8.79 6.41 -16.32
N GLN A 293 -8.61 7.72 -16.21
CA GLN A 293 -7.63 8.33 -15.31
C GLN A 293 -7.96 8.02 -13.84
N ASP A 294 -9.24 8.10 -13.46
CA ASP A 294 -9.70 7.78 -12.11
C ASP A 294 -9.42 6.31 -11.75
N ILE A 295 -9.73 5.38 -12.67
CA ILE A 295 -9.45 3.96 -12.49
C ILE A 295 -7.94 3.73 -12.31
N ILE A 296 -7.08 4.29 -13.15
CA ILE A 296 -5.61 4.17 -13.02
C ILE A 296 -5.15 4.69 -11.66
N THR A 297 -5.63 5.86 -11.23
CA THR A 297 -5.24 6.49 -9.96
C THR A 297 -5.66 5.65 -8.76
N ARG A 298 -6.88 5.13 -8.77
CA ARG A 298 -7.43 4.31 -7.67
C ARG A 298 -6.77 2.94 -7.58
N LEU A 299 -6.51 2.29 -8.73
CA LEU A 299 -5.78 1.02 -8.77
C LEU A 299 -4.34 1.16 -8.23
N ALA A 300 -3.65 2.25 -8.59
CA ALA A 300 -2.32 2.55 -8.09
C ALA A 300 -2.28 2.73 -6.56
N LYS A 301 -3.35 3.29 -5.97
CA LYS A 301 -3.48 3.43 -4.50
C LYS A 301 -3.63 2.10 -3.76
N LEU A 302 -4.11 1.05 -4.40
CA LEU A 302 -4.22 -0.28 -3.78
C LEU A 302 -2.86 -0.91 -3.46
N ARG A 303 -1.79 -0.50 -4.16
CA ARG A 303 -0.40 -0.96 -3.99
C ARG A 303 -0.19 -2.48 -4.14
N SER A 304 -1.24 -3.22 -4.46
CA SER A 304 -1.18 -4.65 -4.78
C SER A 304 -0.77 -4.92 -6.22
N LEU A 305 -0.85 -3.91 -7.08
CA LEU A 305 -0.60 -4.02 -8.51
C LEU A 305 0.48 -3.02 -8.94
N PHE A 306 1.22 -3.39 -9.98
CA PHE A 306 2.06 -2.46 -10.73
C PHE A 306 1.23 -1.87 -11.87
N VAL A 307 0.76 -0.64 -11.72
CA VAL A 307 -0.14 -0.01 -12.69
C VAL A 307 0.66 0.91 -13.62
N ILE A 308 0.52 0.71 -14.93
CA ILE A 308 1.17 1.54 -15.95
C ILE A 308 0.62 2.97 -15.93
N ALA A 309 1.52 3.93 -16.01
CA ALA A 309 1.17 5.35 -15.97
C ALA A 309 0.30 5.76 -17.18
N ARG A 310 -0.65 6.70 -16.91
CA ARG A 310 -1.57 7.27 -17.91
C ARG A 310 -0.88 7.66 -19.22
N GLY A 311 0.24 8.40 -19.13
CA GLY A 311 0.94 8.90 -20.33
C GLY A 311 1.32 7.81 -21.32
N SER A 312 1.73 6.63 -20.83
CA SER A 312 2.11 5.50 -21.67
C SER A 312 0.91 4.90 -22.40
N VAL A 313 -0.19 4.62 -21.69
CA VAL A 313 -1.37 3.98 -22.29
C VAL A 313 -2.11 4.90 -23.24
N PHE A 314 -2.17 6.22 -22.94
CA PHE A 314 -2.78 7.20 -23.85
C PHE A 314 -1.94 7.40 -25.11
N ALA A 315 -0.61 7.45 -25.00
CA ALA A 315 0.27 7.54 -26.17
C ALA A 315 0.15 6.32 -27.12
N LEU A 316 -0.12 5.12 -26.59
CA LEU A 316 -0.38 3.93 -27.39
C LEU A 316 -1.77 3.99 -28.07
N ALA A 317 -2.79 4.44 -27.34
CA ALA A 317 -4.14 4.61 -27.88
C ALA A 317 -4.18 5.64 -29.00
N GLU A 318 -3.46 6.76 -28.89
CA GLU A 318 -3.31 7.78 -29.96
C GLU A 318 -2.68 7.20 -31.26
N ARG A 319 -1.91 6.13 -31.13
CA ARG A 319 -1.33 5.40 -32.27
C ARG A 319 -2.22 4.27 -32.79
N ASN A 320 -3.47 4.18 -32.32
CA ASN A 320 -4.42 3.13 -32.64
C ASN A 320 -3.91 1.70 -32.30
N ILE A 321 -3.08 1.59 -31.25
CA ILE A 321 -2.58 0.30 -30.78
C ILE A 321 -3.67 -0.32 -29.91
N GLY A 322 -4.13 -1.50 -30.29
CA GLY A 322 -5.14 -2.25 -29.55
C GLY A 322 -4.64 -2.78 -28.19
N PRO A 323 -5.55 -3.21 -27.29
CA PRO A 323 -5.19 -3.67 -25.96
C PRO A 323 -4.16 -4.80 -25.93
N GLU A 324 -4.27 -5.79 -26.83
CA GLU A 324 -3.35 -6.93 -26.89
C GLU A 324 -1.93 -6.53 -27.30
N ASP A 325 -1.81 -5.64 -28.30
CA ASP A 325 -0.53 -5.11 -28.74
C ASP A 325 0.08 -4.18 -27.68
N ALA A 326 -0.75 -3.37 -27.04
CA ALA A 326 -0.34 -2.52 -25.92
C ALA A 326 0.20 -3.36 -24.76
N ALA A 327 -0.45 -4.47 -24.43
CA ALA A 327 0.01 -5.38 -23.38
C ALA A 327 1.40 -5.96 -23.69
N ARG A 328 1.64 -6.35 -24.93
CA ARG A 328 2.95 -6.86 -25.38
C ARG A 328 4.02 -5.76 -25.36
N MET A 329 3.70 -4.56 -25.84
CA MET A 329 4.64 -3.44 -25.88
C MET A 329 5.02 -2.93 -24.47
N LEU A 330 4.07 -2.94 -23.54
CA LEU A 330 4.27 -2.52 -22.15
C LEU A 330 4.78 -3.65 -21.26
N ASN A 331 4.85 -4.88 -21.77
CA ASN A 331 5.23 -6.09 -21.04
C ASN A 331 4.46 -6.23 -19.71
N VAL A 332 3.12 -6.14 -19.78
CA VAL A 332 2.25 -6.28 -18.62
C VAL A 332 1.55 -7.64 -18.58
N ASP A 333 1.21 -8.10 -17.37
CA ASP A 333 0.50 -9.37 -17.17
C ASP A 333 -0.97 -9.27 -17.56
N TYR A 334 -1.58 -8.09 -17.35
CA TYR A 334 -3.00 -7.83 -17.57
C TYR A 334 -3.22 -6.53 -18.31
N VAL A 335 -4.28 -6.48 -19.12
CA VAL A 335 -4.76 -5.25 -19.75
C VAL A 335 -6.26 -5.13 -19.55
N ALA A 336 -6.71 -3.96 -19.11
CA ALA A 336 -8.12 -3.59 -19.04
C ALA A 336 -8.45 -2.57 -20.13
N GLY A 337 -9.64 -2.68 -20.71
CA GLY A 337 -10.13 -1.73 -21.71
C GLY A 337 -11.64 -1.78 -21.77
N GLY A 338 -12.26 -0.75 -22.36
CA GLY A 338 -13.71 -0.72 -22.41
C GLY A 338 -14.27 0.36 -23.30
N THR A 339 -15.60 0.42 -23.35
CA THR A 339 -16.36 1.41 -24.10
C THR A 339 -17.35 2.13 -23.18
N MET A 340 -17.62 3.38 -23.49
CA MET A 340 -18.64 4.18 -22.82
C MET A 340 -19.63 4.73 -23.83
N ARG A 341 -20.93 4.60 -23.55
CA ARG A 341 -22.01 5.09 -24.40
C ARG A 341 -23.02 5.86 -23.54
N ARG A 342 -23.37 7.06 -24.02
CA ARG A 342 -24.45 7.85 -23.44
C ARG A 342 -25.59 7.97 -24.45
N GLN A 343 -26.76 7.42 -24.12
CA GLN A 343 -27.93 7.42 -25.00
C GLN A 343 -29.22 7.51 -24.19
N ALA A 344 -30.16 8.37 -24.58
CA ALA A 344 -31.51 8.50 -23.99
C ALA A 344 -31.49 8.65 -22.46
N GLY A 345 -30.57 9.44 -21.90
CA GLY A 345 -30.47 9.66 -20.46
C GLY A 345 -29.90 8.47 -19.67
N ARG A 346 -29.33 7.48 -20.34
CA ARG A 346 -28.60 6.35 -19.75
C ARG A 346 -27.13 6.42 -20.08
N LEU A 347 -26.32 5.97 -19.13
CA LEU A 347 -24.89 5.78 -19.27
C LEU A 347 -24.59 4.29 -19.22
N THR A 348 -24.02 3.75 -20.31
CA THR A 348 -23.58 2.36 -20.38
C THR A 348 -22.06 2.33 -20.46
N VAL A 349 -21.42 1.63 -19.55
CA VAL A 349 -19.97 1.40 -19.53
C VAL A 349 -19.74 -0.11 -19.62
N ALA A 350 -19.08 -0.57 -20.68
CA ALA A 350 -18.63 -1.94 -20.84
C ALA A 350 -17.12 -1.99 -20.61
N ILE A 351 -16.63 -2.99 -19.87
CA ILE A 351 -15.22 -3.19 -19.58
C ILE A 351 -14.88 -4.66 -19.64
N GLU A 352 -13.66 -4.95 -20.05
CA GLU A 352 -13.06 -6.29 -19.98
C GLU A 352 -11.64 -6.21 -19.42
N LEU A 353 -11.24 -7.27 -18.70
CA LEU A 353 -9.90 -7.52 -18.20
C LEU A 353 -9.35 -8.76 -18.89
N VAL A 354 -8.22 -8.62 -19.58
CA VAL A 354 -7.59 -9.69 -20.36
C VAL A 354 -6.23 -10.03 -19.75
N GLU A 355 -5.95 -11.32 -19.60
CA GLU A 355 -4.61 -11.82 -19.28
C GLU A 355 -3.75 -11.77 -20.55
N ALA A 356 -2.71 -10.93 -20.55
CA ALA A 356 -1.91 -10.62 -21.76
C ALA A 356 -1.24 -11.85 -22.37
N ARG A 357 -0.76 -12.77 -21.52
CA ARG A 357 -0.01 -13.95 -21.94
C ARG A 357 -0.86 -15.00 -22.70
N THR A 358 -2.13 -15.13 -22.31
CA THR A 358 -3.06 -16.14 -22.87
C THR A 358 -4.13 -15.55 -23.76
N ALA A 359 -4.23 -14.23 -23.82
CA ALA A 359 -5.31 -13.48 -24.46
C ALA A 359 -6.71 -13.89 -23.94
N ARG A 360 -6.78 -14.41 -22.71
CA ARG A 360 -8.02 -14.85 -22.08
C ARG A 360 -8.67 -13.70 -21.34
N ILE A 361 -9.96 -13.48 -21.58
CA ILE A 361 -10.78 -12.59 -20.76
C ILE A 361 -10.89 -13.20 -19.35
N VAL A 362 -10.34 -12.50 -18.36
CA VAL A 362 -10.42 -12.88 -16.94
C VAL A 362 -11.73 -12.42 -16.35
N TRP A 363 -12.18 -11.23 -16.75
CA TRP A 363 -13.42 -10.63 -16.29
C TRP A 363 -13.97 -9.64 -17.32
N ALA A 364 -15.31 -9.56 -17.42
CA ALA A 364 -16.01 -8.55 -18.19
C ALA A 364 -17.32 -8.18 -17.50
N GLU A 365 -17.70 -6.92 -17.51
CA GLU A 365 -18.97 -6.44 -16.94
C GLU A 365 -19.52 -5.26 -17.75
N VAL A 366 -20.84 -5.11 -17.73
CA VAL A 366 -21.54 -3.99 -18.34
C VAL A 366 -22.36 -3.28 -17.27
N PHE A 367 -22.03 -2.02 -17.04
CA PHE A 367 -22.75 -1.13 -16.13
C PHE A 367 -23.73 -0.30 -16.96
N ASP A 368 -25.02 -0.34 -16.61
CA ASP A 368 -26.05 0.47 -17.24
C ASP A 368 -26.83 1.22 -16.16
N ARG A 369 -26.71 2.54 -16.15
CA ARG A 369 -27.25 3.45 -15.11
C ARG A 369 -28.00 4.61 -15.74
N LYS A 370 -28.98 5.17 -15.01
CA LYS A 370 -29.57 6.47 -15.37
C LYS A 370 -28.51 7.56 -15.16
N ALA A 371 -28.41 8.48 -16.10
CA ALA A 371 -27.41 9.55 -16.08
C ALA A 371 -27.98 10.85 -15.43
N ASP A 372 -28.76 10.73 -14.32
CA ASP A 372 -29.36 11.89 -13.64
C ASP A 372 -28.28 12.79 -13.02
N ASP A 373 -27.22 12.20 -12.46
CA ASP A 373 -25.96 12.86 -12.12
C ASP A 373 -24.79 12.04 -12.66
N ALA A 374 -24.28 12.47 -13.82
CA ALA A 374 -23.24 11.72 -14.53
C ALA A 374 -21.94 11.57 -13.73
N PHE A 375 -21.59 12.53 -12.86
CA PHE A 375 -20.36 12.46 -12.03
C PHE A 375 -20.49 11.43 -10.93
N LEU A 376 -21.59 11.42 -10.17
CA LEU A 376 -21.84 10.44 -9.12
C LEU A 376 -21.92 9.02 -9.69
N VAL A 377 -22.57 8.87 -10.85
CA VAL A 377 -22.68 7.57 -11.54
C VAL A 377 -21.32 7.08 -12.02
N LEU A 378 -20.46 7.95 -12.58
CA LEU A 378 -19.11 7.57 -12.98
C LEU A 378 -18.22 7.24 -11.80
N ASP A 379 -18.37 7.93 -10.67
CA ASP A 379 -17.65 7.62 -9.43
C ASP A 379 -18.02 6.23 -8.89
N GLU A 380 -19.33 5.90 -8.83
CA GLU A 380 -19.81 4.56 -8.42
C GLU A 380 -19.29 3.48 -9.35
N ILE A 381 -19.39 3.68 -10.67
CA ILE A 381 -18.89 2.74 -11.67
C ILE A 381 -17.38 2.56 -11.54
N GLY A 382 -16.62 3.66 -11.42
CA GLY A 382 -15.17 3.63 -11.24
C GLY A 382 -14.74 2.84 -10.01
N ASN A 383 -15.40 3.08 -8.86
CA ASN A 383 -15.16 2.33 -7.63
C ASN A 383 -15.38 0.83 -7.82
N ARG A 384 -16.46 0.45 -8.49
CA ARG A 384 -16.80 -0.95 -8.73
C ARG A 384 -15.82 -1.62 -9.68
N ILE A 385 -15.42 -0.93 -10.76
CA ILE A 385 -14.41 -1.42 -11.70
C ILE A 385 -13.08 -1.69 -11.00
N VAL A 386 -12.60 -0.74 -10.19
CA VAL A 386 -11.33 -0.86 -9.46
C VAL A 386 -11.33 -2.08 -8.54
N SER A 387 -12.41 -2.26 -7.79
CA SER A 387 -12.54 -3.39 -6.87
C SER A 387 -12.65 -4.72 -7.60
N SER A 388 -13.41 -4.78 -8.70
CA SER A 388 -13.54 -6.00 -9.51
C SER A 388 -12.21 -6.40 -10.14
N ILE A 389 -11.49 -5.45 -10.76
CA ILE A 389 -10.16 -5.71 -11.35
C ILE A 389 -9.19 -6.23 -10.30
N ALA A 390 -9.12 -5.59 -9.13
CA ALA A 390 -8.21 -6.00 -8.06
C ALA A 390 -8.50 -7.41 -7.56
N ASN A 391 -9.77 -7.74 -7.35
CA ASN A 391 -10.21 -9.06 -6.88
C ASN A 391 -9.96 -10.16 -7.92
N GLU A 392 -10.25 -9.88 -9.19
CA GLU A 392 -10.09 -10.86 -10.26
C GLU A 392 -8.61 -11.16 -10.55
N ILE A 393 -7.75 -10.14 -10.53
CA ILE A 393 -6.30 -10.35 -10.63
C ILE A 393 -5.79 -11.15 -9.43
N GLU A 394 -6.19 -10.80 -8.20
CA GLU A 394 -5.79 -11.55 -7.01
C GLU A 394 -6.23 -13.01 -7.09
N MET A 395 -7.44 -13.28 -7.58
CA MET A 395 -7.95 -14.64 -7.78
C MET A 395 -7.17 -15.39 -8.87
N ALA A 396 -6.85 -14.73 -9.97
CA ALA A 396 -6.06 -15.31 -11.06
C ALA A 396 -4.62 -15.64 -10.59
N GLU A 397 -3.98 -14.75 -9.84
CA GLU A 397 -2.65 -14.97 -9.28
C GLU A 397 -2.63 -16.11 -8.25
N ARG A 398 -3.65 -16.18 -7.37
CA ARG A 398 -3.81 -17.32 -6.44
C ARG A 398 -3.93 -18.65 -7.18
N ASN A 399 -4.78 -18.70 -8.19
CA ASN A 399 -4.99 -19.93 -8.99
C ASN A 399 -3.72 -20.33 -9.74
N ARG A 400 -2.95 -19.37 -10.24
CA ARG A 400 -1.64 -19.62 -10.88
C ARG A 400 -0.63 -20.17 -9.89
N ALA A 401 -0.52 -19.57 -8.72
CA ALA A 401 0.43 -19.98 -7.69
C ALA A 401 0.21 -21.43 -7.20
N ILE A 402 -1.05 -21.90 -7.14
CA ILE A 402 -1.38 -23.28 -6.73
C ILE A 402 -0.82 -24.31 -7.70
N LEU A 403 -0.78 -23.99 -8.99
CA LEU A 403 -0.34 -24.93 -10.03
C LEU A 403 1.17 -25.11 -10.09
N LYS A 404 1.95 -24.25 -9.44
CA LYS A 404 3.42 -24.35 -9.41
C LYS A 404 3.91 -25.24 -8.27
N PRO A 405 5.05 -25.97 -8.44
CA PRO A 405 5.68 -26.66 -7.33
C PRO A 405 6.10 -25.69 -6.20
N PRO A 406 5.98 -26.05 -4.92
CA PRO A 406 6.33 -25.16 -3.80
C PRO A 406 7.79 -24.69 -3.82
N SER A 407 8.69 -25.48 -4.38
CA SER A 407 10.13 -25.17 -4.47
C SER A 407 10.49 -24.16 -5.57
N SER A 408 9.56 -23.82 -6.46
CA SER A 408 9.80 -22.93 -7.61
C SER A 408 9.03 -21.59 -7.51
N LEU A 409 8.46 -21.27 -6.35
CA LEU A 409 7.71 -20.04 -6.13
C LEU A 409 8.65 -18.86 -5.92
N ASN A 410 8.36 -17.72 -6.55
CA ASN A 410 8.92 -16.43 -6.16
C ASN A 410 8.12 -15.85 -4.96
N ALA A 411 8.55 -14.68 -4.44
CA ALA A 411 7.92 -14.05 -3.27
C ALA A 411 6.43 -13.74 -3.48
N TRP A 412 6.07 -13.23 -4.66
CA TRP A 412 4.69 -12.94 -5.03
C TRP A 412 3.82 -14.19 -5.09
N GLU A 413 4.32 -15.23 -5.73
CA GLU A 413 3.60 -16.51 -5.85
C GLU A 413 3.47 -17.22 -4.51
N ALA A 414 4.52 -17.18 -3.67
CA ALA A 414 4.45 -17.70 -2.30
C ALA A 414 3.39 -16.94 -1.47
N TYR A 415 3.33 -15.61 -1.59
CA TYR A 415 2.30 -14.80 -0.95
C TYR A 415 0.88 -15.21 -1.41
N HIS A 416 0.63 -15.32 -2.71
CA HIS A 416 -0.68 -15.73 -3.23
C HIS A 416 -1.07 -17.15 -2.84
N ARG A 417 -0.09 -18.06 -2.74
CA ARG A 417 -0.35 -19.40 -2.21
C ARG A 417 -0.69 -19.38 -0.73
N GLY A 418 -0.05 -18.49 0.04
CA GLY A 418 -0.41 -18.21 1.43
C GLY A 418 -1.85 -17.72 1.55
N LEU A 419 -2.27 -16.77 0.71
CA LEU A 419 -3.66 -16.28 0.66
C LEU A 419 -4.67 -17.40 0.34
N TRP A 420 -4.33 -18.28 -0.61
CA TRP A 420 -5.21 -19.39 -0.96
C TRP A 420 -5.49 -20.32 0.23
N HIS A 421 -4.49 -20.65 1.03
CA HIS A 421 -4.65 -21.40 2.25
C HIS A 421 -5.38 -20.58 3.33
N MET A 422 -4.99 -19.35 3.56
CA MET A 422 -5.51 -18.47 4.60
C MET A 422 -7.05 -18.30 4.52
N TYR A 423 -7.60 -18.21 3.31
CA TYR A 423 -9.03 -18.01 3.08
C TYR A 423 -9.89 -19.26 3.23
N ARG A 424 -9.31 -20.40 3.59
CA ARG A 424 -10.06 -21.64 3.91
C ARG A 424 -10.54 -21.72 5.34
N PHE A 425 -9.96 -20.94 6.23
CA PHE A 425 -10.33 -20.84 7.65
C PHE A 425 -10.35 -22.19 8.39
N THR A 426 -9.39 -23.06 8.09
CA THR A 426 -9.09 -24.28 8.87
C THR A 426 -7.73 -24.16 9.53
N LYS A 427 -7.53 -24.84 10.69
CA LYS A 427 -6.25 -24.80 11.41
C LYS A 427 -5.08 -25.25 10.54
N GLY A 428 -5.24 -26.38 9.84
CA GLY A 428 -4.18 -26.92 8.98
C GLY A 428 -3.85 -26.01 7.79
N ASP A 429 -4.87 -25.38 7.17
CA ASP A 429 -4.62 -24.42 6.10
C ASP A 429 -3.97 -23.14 6.63
N ASN A 430 -4.31 -22.67 7.84
CA ASN A 430 -3.67 -21.51 8.44
C ASN A 430 -2.18 -21.75 8.73
N GLU A 431 -1.81 -22.96 9.18
CA GLU A 431 -0.41 -23.38 9.34
C GLU A 431 0.34 -23.39 7.99
N GLN A 432 -0.30 -23.87 6.91
CA GLN A 432 0.30 -23.80 5.57
C GLN A 432 0.43 -22.36 5.07
N ALA A 433 -0.58 -21.51 5.32
CA ALA A 433 -0.54 -20.10 4.97
C ALA A 433 0.67 -19.40 5.62
N ALA A 434 0.88 -19.62 6.92
CA ALA A 434 2.02 -19.07 7.64
C ALA A 434 3.36 -19.45 6.98
N ARG A 435 3.56 -20.73 6.63
CA ARG A 435 4.79 -21.20 5.96
C ARG A 435 5.04 -20.52 4.61
N PHE A 436 3.96 -20.30 3.83
CA PHE A 436 4.10 -19.62 2.54
C PHE A 436 4.36 -18.13 2.69
N PHE A 437 3.75 -17.46 3.67
CA PHE A 437 4.08 -16.06 3.97
C PHE A 437 5.51 -15.91 4.52
N GLU A 438 5.98 -16.80 5.38
CA GLU A 438 7.38 -16.85 5.82
C GLU A 438 8.33 -17.05 4.63
N THR A 439 7.95 -17.90 3.66
CA THR A 439 8.71 -18.08 2.43
C THR A 439 8.73 -16.81 1.60
N ALA A 440 7.60 -16.11 1.47
CA ALA A 440 7.52 -14.83 0.76
C ALA A 440 8.41 -13.76 1.41
N VAL A 441 8.37 -13.65 2.75
CA VAL A 441 9.23 -12.74 3.52
C VAL A 441 10.72 -13.07 3.37
N ARG A 442 11.08 -14.36 3.37
CA ARG A 442 12.47 -14.78 3.18
C ARG A 442 12.99 -14.46 1.78
N LEU A 443 12.15 -14.61 0.75
CA LEU A 443 12.49 -14.31 -0.64
C LEU A 443 12.53 -12.80 -0.92
N ASP A 444 11.63 -12.05 -0.28
CA ASP A 444 11.60 -10.59 -0.33
C ASP A 444 11.23 -10.00 1.05
N PRO A 445 12.22 -9.67 1.87
CA PRO A 445 11.99 -9.05 3.19
C PRO A 445 11.28 -7.70 3.13
N THR A 446 11.25 -7.05 1.96
CA THR A 446 10.59 -5.76 1.73
C THR A 446 9.16 -5.90 1.23
N PHE A 447 8.59 -7.09 1.26
CA PHE A 447 7.23 -7.34 0.83
C PHE A 447 6.24 -7.12 1.99
N ALA A 448 5.77 -5.89 2.20
CA ALA A 448 4.88 -5.49 3.30
C ALA A 448 3.66 -6.41 3.45
N ARG A 449 3.00 -6.79 2.34
CA ARG A 449 1.81 -7.63 2.36
C ARG A 449 2.06 -9.05 2.86
N ALA A 450 3.26 -9.59 2.68
CA ALA A 450 3.61 -10.89 3.23
C ALA A 450 3.70 -10.84 4.77
N HIS A 451 4.23 -9.74 5.32
CA HIS A 451 4.20 -9.49 6.76
C HIS A 451 2.77 -9.28 7.29
N ALA A 452 1.91 -8.56 6.55
CA ALA A 452 0.48 -8.42 6.88
C ALA A 452 -0.24 -9.77 6.87
N GLY A 453 0.07 -10.64 5.90
CA GLY A 453 -0.43 -12.01 5.83
C GLY A 453 -0.02 -12.85 7.04
N LEU A 454 1.26 -12.79 7.45
CA LEU A 454 1.73 -13.43 8.69
C LEU A 454 0.99 -12.92 9.92
N SER A 455 0.83 -11.60 10.04
CA SER A 455 0.06 -11.00 11.11
C SER A 455 -1.35 -11.58 11.17
N PHE A 456 -2.01 -11.74 10.03
CA PHE A 456 -3.36 -12.27 9.99
C PHE A 456 -3.43 -13.77 10.30
N THR A 457 -2.42 -14.58 9.96
CA THR A 457 -2.38 -15.99 10.38
C THR A 457 -2.26 -16.13 11.89
N HIS A 458 -1.44 -15.31 12.54
CA HIS A 458 -1.35 -15.25 13.99
C HIS A 458 -2.65 -14.71 14.62
N TRP A 459 -3.26 -13.70 13.98
CA TRP A 459 -4.58 -13.21 14.38
C TRP A 459 -5.63 -14.31 14.34
N GLN A 460 -5.66 -15.15 13.30
CA GLN A 460 -6.58 -16.28 13.20
C GLN A 460 -6.33 -17.30 14.32
N ASN A 461 -5.07 -17.64 14.61
CA ASN A 461 -4.74 -18.56 15.70
C ASN A 461 -5.27 -18.07 17.05
N ALA A 462 -5.10 -16.77 17.34
CA ALA A 462 -5.61 -16.15 18.57
C ALA A 462 -7.14 -16.09 18.60
N PHE A 463 -7.76 -15.70 17.47
CA PHE A 463 -9.21 -15.51 17.34
C PHE A 463 -9.98 -16.82 17.38
N GLN A 464 -9.46 -17.87 16.74
CA GLN A 464 -10.08 -19.19 16.66
C GLN A 464 -9.68 -20.11 17.83
N HIS A 465 -8.87 -19.63 18.78
CA HIS A 465 -8.31 -20.43 19.88
C HIS A 465 -7.56 -21.68 19.39
N TRP A 466 -6.85 -21.60 18.24
CA TRP A 466 -6.06 -22.71 17.70
C TRP A 466 -4.71 -22.87 18.38
N ALA A 467 -4.21 -21.81 19.04
CA ALA A 467 -2.95 -21.78 19.79
C ALA A 467 -3.06 -20.84 20.99
N ASP A 468 -1.96 -20.67 21.76
CA ASP A 468 -1.92 -19.74 22.89
C ASP A 468 -2.23 -18.31 22.46
N ARG A 469 -3.32 -17.78 23.00
CA ARG A 469 -3.86 -16.47 22.58
C ARG A 469 -2.89 -15.33 22.81
N GLN A 470 -2.20 -15.31 23.98
CA GLN A 470 -1.31 -14.19 24.30
C GLN A 470 -0.11 -14.18 23.36
N ARG A 471 0.53 -15.32 23.17
CA ARG A 471 1.66 -15.50 22.27
C ARG A 471 1.28 -15.12 20.82
N GLU A 472 0.16 -15.62 20.35
CA GLU A 472 -0.27 -15.33 18.96
C GLU A 472 -0.66 -13.85 18.77
N THR A 473 -1.21 -13.21 19.81
CA THR A 473 -1.48 -11.77 19.80
C THR A 473 -0.20 -10.96 19.68
N ASP A 474 0.87 -11.33 20.39
CA ASP A 474 2.15 -10.65 20.31
C ASP A 474 2.82 -10.86 18.94
N LEU A 475 2.79 -12.08 18.42
CA LEU A 475 3.29 -12.39 17.08
C LEU A 475 2.52 -11.66 15.97
N ALA A 476 1.18 -11.55 16.09
CA ALA A 476 0.36 -10.78 15.14
C ALA A 476 0.76 -9.31 15.13
N PHE A 477 0.96 -8.73 16.31
CA PHE A 477 1.36 -7.33 16.45
C PHE A 477 2.75 -7.07 15.90
N ASP A 478 3.72 -7.93 16.17
CA ASP A 478 5.09 -7.82 15.69
C ASP A 478 5.15 -7.94 14.16
N ALA A 479 4.41 -8.86 13.57
CA ALA A 479 4.34 -9.02 12.12
C ALA A 479 3.66 -7.80 11.45
N ALA A 480 2.57 -7.27 12.04
CA ALA A 480 1.93 -6.04 11.58
C ALA A 480 2.87 -4.83 11.66
N GLY A 481 3.63 -4.72 12.76
CA GLY A 481 4.65 -3.69 12.91
C GLY A 481 5.71 -3.73 11.81
N ARG A 482 6.19 -4.93 11.45
CA ARG A 482 7.12 -5.12 10.34
C ARG A 482 6.49 -4.72 8.99
N SER A 483 5.23 -5.04 8.77
CA SER A 483 4.51 -4.61 7.55
C SER A 483 4.49 -3.09 7.41
N LEU A 484 4.16 -2.36 8.49
CA LEU A 484 4.17 -0.89 8.51
C LEU A 484 5.56 -0.28 8.31
N ILE A 485 6.58 -0.90 8.90
CA ILE A 485 7.98 -0.47 8.73
C ILE A 485 8.40 -0.55 7.27
N VAL A 486 8.00 -1.62 6.60
CA VAL A 486 8.35 -1.86 5.20
C VAL A 486 7.62 -0.90 4.26
N ASP A 487 6.32 -0.71 4.44
CA ASP A 487 5.52 0.22 3.63
C ASP A 487 4.34 0.78 4.44
N GLU A 488 4.54 1.94 5.05
CA GLU A 488 3.51 2.66 5.80
C GLU A 488 2.35 3.22 4.94
N HIS A 489 2.49 3.17 3.61
CA HIS A 489 1.45 3.59 2.68
C HIS A 489 0.66 2.42 2.10
N ASP A 490 0.99 1.17 2.46
CA ASP A 490 0.17 0.03 2.07
C ASP A 490 -1.05 -0.09 3.01
N PRO A 491 -2.28 0.02 2.51
CA PRO A 491 -3.48 -0.11 3.34
C PRO A 491 -3.57 -1.45 4.07
N ALA A 492 -2.96 -2.52 3.52
CA ALA A 492 -2.94 -3.83 4.18
C ALA A 492 -2.06 -3.85 5.44
N ALA A 493 -1.03 -3.01 5.53
CA ALA A 493 -0.21 -2.89 6.72
C ALA A 493 -0.99 -2.27 7.90
N HIS A 494 -1.72 -1.19 7.62
CA HIS A 494 -2.61 -0.56 8.61
C HIS A 494 -3.78 -1.46 8.99
N TRP A 495 -4.36 -2.17 8.04
CA TRP A 495 -5.39 -3.18 8.33
C TRP A 495 -4.89 -4.28 9.27
N ALA A 496 -3.69 -4.80 9.04
CA ALA A 496 -3.09 -5.83 9.89
C ALA A 496 -2.81 -5.28 11.31
N MET A 497 -2.28 -4.05 11.40
CA MET A 497 -2.02 -3.39 12.68
C MET A 497 -3.32 -3.13 13.45
N GLY A 498 -4.35 -2.60 12.81
CA GLY A 498 -5.64 -2.37 13.45
C GLY A 498 -6.25 -3.66 14.02
N ARG A 499 -6.17 -4.77 13.30
CA ARG A 499 -6.63 -6.08 13.80
C ARG A 499 -5.78 -6.61 14.97
N ALA A 500 -4.47 -6.43 14.94
CA ALA A 500 -3.58 -6.82 16.02
C ALA A 500 -3.81 -5.97 17.30
N LEU A 501 -4.04 -4.68 17.13
CA LEU A 501 -4.41 -3.77 18.23
C LEU A 501 -5.75 -4.15 18.87
N TRP A 502 -6.73 -4.55 18.05
CA TRP A 502 -8.00 -5.05 18.55
C TRP A 502 -7.82 -6.31 19.45
N LEU A 503 -6.96 -7.27 19.06
CA LEU A 503 -6.63 -8.42 19.92
C LEU A 503 -6.05 -7.98 21.25
N ARG A 504 -5.22 -6.95 21.27
CA ARG A 504 -4.64 -6.35 22.50
C ARG A 504 -5.63 -5.55 23.33
N GLY A 505 -6.89 -5.38 22.88
CA GLY A 505 -7.90 -4.57 23.54
C GLY A 505 -7.67 -3.06 23.41
N ARG A 506 -6.80 -2.61 22.49
CA ARG A 506 -6.50 -1.20 22.22
C ARG A 506 -7.47 -0.66 21.17
N HIS A 507 -8.72 -0.45 21.61
CA HIS A 507 -9.87 -0.23 20.71
C HIS A 507 -9.72 1.04 19.86
N GLU A 508 -9.45 2.19 20.50
CA GLU A 508 -9.32 3.49 19.79
C GLU A 508 -8.17 3.48 18.78
N GLU A 509 -7.05 2.88 19.15
CA GLU A 509 -5.91 2.79 18.26
C GLU A 509 -6.16 1.82 17.10
N SER A 510 -6.91 0.74 17.36
CA SER A 510 -7.38 -0.17 16.31
C SER A 510 -8.22 0.56 15.27
N LEU A 511 -9.18 1.39 15.71
CA LEU A 511 -10.01 2.20 14.80
C LEU A 511 -9.15 3.19 14.02
N GLY A 512 -8.22 3.90 14.66
CA GLY A 512 -7.34 4.85 13.99
C GLY A 512 -6.50 4.23 12.88
N GLU A 513 -5.94 3.03 13.11
CA GLU A 513 -5.19 2.30 12.07
C GLU A 513 -6.11 1.82 10.93
N LEU A 514 -7.31 1.37 11.23
CA LEU A 514 -8.27 0.92 10.22
C LEU A 514 -8.83 2.08 9.40
N GLU A 515 -9.07 3.24 10.01
CA GLU A 515 -9.41 4.49 9.32
C GLU A 515 -8.29 4.92 8.40
N GLN A 516 -7.03 4.83 8.85
CA GLN A 516 -5.87 5.10 8.00
C GLN A 516 -5.81 4.16 6.78
N ALA A 517 -6.14 2.88 6.96
CA ALA A 517 -6.18 1.92 5.85
C ALA A 517 -7.19 2.33 4.77
N VAL A 518 -8.39 2.79 5.16
CA VAL A 518 -9.42 3.21 4.18
C VAL A 518 -9.17 4.60 3.62
N ASP A 519 -8.52 5.50 4.37
CA ASP A 519 -8.07 6.81 3.88
C ASP A 519 -6.99 6.67 2.79
N LEU A 520 -6.04 5.73 2.99
CA LEU A 520 -5.02 5.42 1.98
C LEU A 520 -5.63 4.81 0.72
N SER A 521 -6.63 3.95 0.87
CA SER A 521 -7.34 3.33 -0.24
C SER A 521 -8.82 3.17 0.07
N PRO A 522 -9.67 4.11 -0.36
CA PRO A 522 -11.13 4.02 -0.16
C PRO A 522 -11.78 2.78 -0.79
N ASN A 523 -11.10 2.14 -1.75
CA ASN A 523 -11.54 0.90 -2.39
C ASN A 523 -11.02 -0.38 -1.71
N PHE A 524 -10.38 -0.27 -0.55
CA PHE A 524 -9.85 -1.41 0.20
C PHE A 524 -10.95 -2.09 1.02
N ALA A 525 -11.63 -3.08 0.44
CA ALA A 525 -12.76 -3.77 1.04
C ALA A 525 -12.48 -4.36 2.44
N LEU A 526 -11.28 -4.94 2.65
CA LEU A 526 -10.88 -5.53 3.93
C LEU A 526 -10.73 -4.48 5.05
N GLY A 527 -10.34 -3.25 4.73
CA GLY A 527 -10.30 -2.13 5.67
C GLY A 527 -11.70 -1.79 6.19
N HIS A 528 -12.65 -1.60 5.28
CA HIS A 528 -14.06 -1.35 5.64
C HIS A 528 -14.67 -2.52 6.41
N TYR A 529 -14.37 -3.76 6.03
CA TYR A 529 -14.81 -4.93 6.81
C TYR A 529 -14.25 -4.91 8.23
N ALA A 530 -12.96 -4.61 8.41
CA ALA A 530 -12.36 -4.58 9.73
C ALA A 530 -12.91 -3.46 10.61
N LEU A 531 -13.20 -2.28 10.05
CA LEU A 531 -13.94 -1.21 10.74
C LEU A 531 -15.32 -1.69 11.19
N SER A 532 -16.10 -2.32 10.27
CA SER A 532 -17.40 -2.90 10.62
C SER A 532 -17.28 -3.92 11.76
N PHE A 533 -16.28 -4.80 11.70
CA PHE A 533 -16.03 -5.83 12.71
C PHE A 533 -15.76 -5.21 14.08
N VAL A 534 -14.88 -4.21 14.19
CA VAL A 534 -14.55 -3.56 15.46
C VAL A 534 -15.75 -2.76 15.99
N GLN A 535 -16.39 -1.94 15.17
CA GLN A 535 -17.50 -1.12 15.56
C GLN A 535 -18.75 -1.92 15.94
N SER A 536 -18.97 -3.10 15.35
CA SER A 536 -20.12 -3.96 15.67
C SER A 536 -20.11 -4.50 17.09
N GLN A 537 -18.99 -4.50 17.79
CA GLN A 537 -18.83 -5.09 19.12
C GLN A 537 -19.00 -4.07 20.26
N SER A 538 -18.36 -2.90 20.14
CA SER A 538 -18.32 -1.88 21.18
C SER A 538 -18.43 -0.44 20.69
N GLY A 539 -18.25 -0.20 19.38
CA GLY A 539 -18.37 1.14 18.75
C GLY A 539 -19.80 1.50 18.34
N ASP A 540 -19.94 2.33 17.28
CA ASP A 540 -21.24 2.71 16.72
C ASP A 540 -21.82 1.61 15.81
N PRO A 541 -22.96 0.98 16.17
CA PRO A 541 -23.54 -0.09 15.37
C PRO A 541 -24.07 0.39 13.99
N ARG A 542 -24.46 1.65 13.85
CA ARG A 542 -24.90 2.20 12.55
C ARG A 542 -23.71 2.38 11.61
N ALA A 543 -22.60 2.90 12.12
CA ALA A 543 -21.35 2.98 11.36
C ALA A 543 -20.85 1.58 10.96
N ALA A 544 -20.97 0.58 11.85
CA ALA A 544 -20.64 -0.82 11.53
C ALA A 544 -21.47 -1.35 10.35
N ILE A 545 -22.78 -1.06 10.29
CA ILE A 545 -23.65 -1.46 9.17
C ILE A 545 -23.19 -0.78 7.87
N GLY A 546 -22.97 0.54 7.90
CA GLY A 546 -22.52 1.30 6.73
C GLY A 546 -21.19 0.77 6.18
N ALA A 547 -20.21 0.52 7.05
CA ALA A 547 -18.91 -0.05 6.68
C ALA A 547 -19.03 -1.48 6.11
N SER A 548 -19.93 -2.33 6.69
CA SER A 548 -20.23 -3.66 6.13
C SER A 548 -20.83 -3.59 4.74
N ASP A 549 -21.79 -2.71 4.52
CA ASP A 549 -22.45 -2.55 3.22
C ASP A 549 -21.48 -2.03 2.17
N HIS A 550 -20.63 -1.08 2.54
CA HIS A 550 -19.62 -0.54 1.64
C HIS A 550 -18.57 -1.63 1.29
N SER A 551 -18.05 -2.37 2.28
CA SER A 551 -17.14 -3.48 2.04
C SER A 551 -17.73 -4.51 1.05
N ARG A 552 -19.00 -4.88 1.24
CA ARG A 552 -19.70 -5.83 0.36
C ARG A 552 -19.95 -5.28 -1.05
N SER A 553 -20.19 -3.99 -1.19
CA SER A 553 -20.34 -3.35 -2.51
C SER A 553 -19.02 -3.35 -3.28
N LEU A 554 -17.90 -3.18 -2.58
CA LEU A 554 -16.56 -3.26 -3.16
C LEU A 554 -16.14 -4.69 -3.52
N SER A 555 -16.48 -5.69 -2.70
CA SER A 555 -16.08 -7.09 -2.89
C SER A 555 -17.23 -8.06 -2.61
N PRO A 556 -18.21 -8.19 -3.54
CA PRO A 556 -19.41 -9.01 -3.32
C PRO A 556 -19.14 -10.53 -3.25
N PHE A 557 -18.00 -10.98 -3.75
CA PHE A 557 -17.55 -12.39 -3.73
C PHE A 557 -16.35 -12.63 -2.83
N ASP A 558 -16.09 -11.69 -1.89
CA ASP A 558 -14.96 -11.77 -0.97
C ASP A 558 -14.95 -13.10 -0.19
N PRO A 559 -13.79 -13.74 -0.02
CA PRO A 559 -13.69 -14.92 0.85
C PRO A 559 -14.11 -14.66 2.31
N LEU A 560 -14.03 -13.43 2.79
CA LEU A 560 -14.47 -13.00 4.14
C LEU A 560 -15.93 -12.52 4.19
N LEU A 561 -16.71 -12.75 3.14
CA LEU A 561 -18.11 -12.28 3.09
C LEU A 561 -18.94 -12.80 4.29
N PHE A 562 -18.66 -14.00 4.78
CA PHE A 562 -19.30 -14.51 6.01
C PHE A 562 -19.05 -13.59 7.21
N GLY A 563 -17.84 -13.04 7.34
CA GLY A 563 -17.47 -12.13 8.42
C GLY A 563 -18.14 -10.74 8.29
N MET A 564 -18.22 -10.22 7.06
CA MET A 564 -18.93 -8.96 6.78
C MET A 564 -20.40 -9.05 7.18
N LEU A 565 -21.06 -10.16 6.81
CA LEU A 565 -22.46 -10.45 7.17
C LEU A 565 -22.62 -10.68 8.67
N GLY A 566 -21.66 -11.37 9.32
CA GLY A 566 -21.64 -11.60 10.76
C GLY A 566 -21.50 -10.31 11.57
N ALA A 567 -20.58 -9.41 11.16
CA ALA A 567 -20.43 -8.10 11.80
C ALA A 567 -21.70 -7.27 11.71
N ARG A 568 -22.37 -7.27 10.54
CA ARG A 568 -23.67 -6.62 10.37
C ARG A 568 -24.73 -7.21 11.30
N ALA A 569 -24.80 -8.55 11.42
CA ALA A 569 -25.73 -9.21 12.34
C ALA A 569 -25.51 -8.79 13.79
N MET A 570 -24.25 -8.73 14.25
CA MET A 570 -23.91 -8.26 15.59
C MET A 570 -24.29 -6.80 15.83
N ALA A 571 -24.13 -5.93 14.84
CA ALA A 571 -24.58 -4.54 14.91
C ALA A 571 -26.10 -4.44 15.10
N HIS A 572 -26.90 -5.22 14.36
CA HIS A 572 -28.36 -5.27 14.54
C HIS A 572 -28.77 -5.81 15.92
N VAL A 573 -28.02 -6.79 16.50
CA VAL A 573 -28.26 -7.23 17.90
C VAL A 573 -28.12 -6.05 18.86
N ARG A 574 -27.10 -5.22 18.71
CA ARG A 574 -26.89 -4.05 19.59
C ARG A 574 -27.92 -2.95 19.40
N MET A 575 -28.56 -2.89 18.25
CA MET A 575 -29.67 -1.98 17.97
C MET A 575 -31.03 -2.53 18.46
N GLY A 576 -31.08 -3.79 18.94
CA GLY A 576 -32.32 -4.46 19.33
C GLY A 576 -33.17 -4.94 18.15
N GLU A 577 -32.62 -4.94 16.95
CA GLU A 577 -33.27 -5.33 15.69
C GLU A 577 -33.07 -6.83 15.43
N PHE A 578 -33.63 -7.69 16.29
CA PHE A 578 -33.28 -9.11 16.36
C PHE A 578 -33.69 -9.90 15.12
N ASP A 579 -34.79 -9.54 14.46
CA ASP A 579 -35.21 -10.21 13.22
C ASP A 579 -34.21 -9.96 12.10
N HIS A 580 -33.77 -8.71 11.92
CA HIS A 580 -32.73 -8.36 10.97
C HIS A 580 -31.40 -9.06 11.33
N ALA A 581 -31.03 -9.09 12.63
CA ALA A 581 -29.84 -9.81 13.08
C ALA A 581 -29.88 -11.29 12.68
N ALA A 582 -31.02 -11.97 12.86
CA ALA A 582 -31.20 -13.36 12.49
C ALA A 582 -31.07 -13.59 10.97
N GLU A 583 -31.69 -12.73 10.16
CA GLU A 583 -31.58 -12.82 8.70
C GLU A 583 -30.13 -12.71 8.20
N TRP A 584 -29.39 -11.72 8.70
CA TRP A 584 -28.00 -11.52 8.30
C TRP A 584 -27.09 -12.62 8.80
N ALA A 585 -27.32 -13.11 10.04
CA ALA A 585 -26.58 -14.22 10.60
C ALA A 585 -26.78 -15.52 9.82
N LEU A 586 -28.01 -15.82 9.38
CA LEU A 586 -28.30 -16.97 8.52
C LEU A 586 -27.57 -16.88 7.17
N ARG A 587 -27.58 -15.70 6.54
CA ARG A 587 -26.82 -15.47 5.30
C ARG A 587 -25.30 -15.66 5.50
N ALA A 588 -24.77 -15.27 6.67
CA ALA A 588 -23.38 -15.49 7.03
C ALA A 588 -23.09 -17.00 7.20
N ALA A 589 -23.92 -17.70 7.96
CA ALA A 589 -23.76 -19.13 8.23
C ALA A 589 -23.94 -20.04 7.00
N ALA A 590 -24.66 -19.57 5.98
CA ALA A 590 -24.84 -20.28 4.71
C ALA A 590 -23.60 -20.25 3.79
N ARG A 591 -22.53 -19.52 4.15
CA ARG A 591 -21.31 -19.47 3.32
C ARG A 591 -20.47 -20.73 3.48
N PRO A 592 -19.81 -21.23 2.40
CA PRO A 592 -19.08 -22.50 2.44
C PRO A 592 -17.94 -22.56 3.47
N ASN A 593 -17.31 -21.42 3.75
CA ASN A 593 -16.20 -21.29 4.68
C ASN A 593 -16.60 -20.69 6.05
N ALA A 594 -17.92 -20.71 6.38
CA ALA A 594 -18.42 -20.26 7.68
C ALA A 594 -17.95 -21.21 8.80
N HIS A 595 -17.05 -20.71 9.63
CA HIS A 595 -16.49 -21.45 10.77
C HIS A 595 -17.42 -21.44 11.99
N ILE A 596 -17.05 -22.18 13.06
CA ILE A 596 -17.88 -22.37 14.26
C ILE A 596 -18.39 -21.06 14.86
N ILE A 597 -17.56 -20.02 14.94
CA ILE A 597 -17.94 -18.71 15.54
C ILE A 597 -19.06 -18.05 14.72
N ILE A 598 -19.08 -18.17 13.41
CA ILE A 598 -20.16 -17.66 12.56
C ILE A 598 -21.48 -18.40 12.80
N ARG A 599 -21.40 -19.73 12.97
CA ARG A 599 -22.57 -20.55 13.36
C ARG A 599 -23.08 -20.18 14.75
N ALA A 600 -22.18 -19.84 15.69
CA ALA A 600 -22.55 -19.37 17.02
C ALA A 600 -23.26 -18.01 16.96
N ILE A 601 -22.81 -17.06 16.11
CA ILE A 601 -23.52 -15.83 15.86
C ILE A 601 -24.94 -16.13 15.38
N ALA A 602 -25.12 -17.07 14.44
CA ALA A 602 -26.44 -17.46 13.96
C ALA A 602 -27.32 -18.06 15.05
N ALA A 603 -26.80 -18.97 15.87
CA ALA A 603 -27.52 -19.56 17.01
C ALA A 603 -28.03 -18.50 17.98
N HIS A 604 -27.18 -17.54 18.34
CA HIS A 604 -27.53 -16.47 19.27
C HIS A 604 -28.53 -15.46 18.67
N CYS A 605 -28.34 -15.04 17.42
CA CYS A 605 -29.25 -14.12 16.75
C CYS A 605 -30.67 -14.73 16.58
N LEU A 606 -30.74 -16.00 16.21
CA LEU A 606 -32.02 -16.73 16.11
C LEU A 606 -32.73 -16.83 17.48
N ALA A 607 -31.99 -17.10 18.57
CA ALA A 607 -32.55 -17.14 19.92
C ALA A 607 -33.09 -15.80 20.36
N LEU A 608 -32.44 -14.69 20.00
CA LEU A 608 -32.91 -13.31 20.31
C LEU A 608 -34.15 -12.96 19.50
N ALA A 609 -34.25 -13.39 18.24
CA ALA A 609 -35.43 -13.22 17.39
C ALA A 609 -36.61 -14.15 17.77
N GLY A 610 -36.47 -14.99 18.82
CA GLY A 610 -37.50 -15.94 19.22
C GLY A 610 -37.57 -17.24 18.43
N ARG A 611 -36.69 -17.43 17.43
CA ARG A 611 -36.56 -18.63 16.59
C ARG A 611 -35.67 -19.68 17.27
N VAL A 612 -36.09 -20.10 18.49
CA VAL A 612 -35.25 -20.89 19.39
C VAL A 612 -34.90 -22.28 18.83
N GLU A 613 -35.84 -22.96 18.19
CA GLU A 613 -35.60 -24.30 17.64
C GLU A 613 -34.55 -24.32 16.54
N GLU A 614 -34.56 -23.29 15.66
CA GLU A 614 -33.56 -23.11 14.63
C GLU A 614 -32.17 -22.80 15.26
N GLY A 615 -32.16 -21.94 16.27
CA GLY A 615 -30.93 -21.63 17.03
C GLY A 615 -30.35 -22.88 17.70
N GLN A 616 -31.20 -23.76 18.27
CA GLN A 616 -30.78 -25.03 18.85
C GLN A 616 -30.21 -26.01 17.79
N ALA A 617 -30.70 -25.98 16.55
CA ALA A 617 -30.13 -26.77 15.47
C ALA A 617 -28.66 -26.35 15.18
N TYR A 618 -28.39 -25.06 15.12
CA TYR A 618 -27.01 -24.54 15.02
C TYR A 618 -26.18 -24.91 16.25
N ALA A 619 -26.71 -24.79 17.44
CA ALA A 619 -26.02 -25.18 18.67
C ALA A 619 -25.62 -26.65 18.69
N ARG A 620 -26.50 -27.55 18.23
CA ARG A 620 -26.18 -28.97 18.05
C ARG A 620 -25.03 -29.19 17.05
N SER A 621 -25.12 -28.57 15.89
CA SER A 621 -24.06 -28.66 14.86
C SER A 621 -22.69 -28.15 15.38
N ILE A 622 -22.66 -27.12 16.22
CA ILE A 622 -21.43 -26.64 16.87
C ILE A 622 -20.87 -27.71 17.80
N ARG A 623 -21.72 -28.33 18.65
CA ARG A 623 -21.30 -29.35 19.62
C ARG A 623 -20.88 -30.66 18.98
N GLU A 624 -21.39 -31.00 17.81
CA GLU A 624 -20.90 -32.15 17.01
C GLU A 624 -19.41 -31.97 16.67
N THR A 625 -18.98 -30.74 16.42
CA THR A 625 -17.58 -30.42 16.06
C THR A 625 -16.75 -30.12 17.32
N LEU A 626 -17.32 -29.42 18.29
CA LEU A 626 -16.67 -28.95 19.51
C LEU A 626 -17.60 -29.19 20.72
N PRO A 627 -17.56 -30.38 21.35
CA PRO A 627 -18.52 -30.78 22.40
C PRO A 627 -18.54 -29.87 23.64
N SER A 628 -17.40 -29.26 23.98
CA SER A 628 -17.24 -28.38 25.15
C SER A 628 -17.62 -26.92 24.87
N TYR A 629 -17.97 -26.55 23.66
CA TYR A 629 -18.24 -25.16 23.27
C TYR A 629 -19.41 -24.56 24.06
N ASN A 630 -19.20 -23.39 24.62
CA ASN A 630 -20.16 -22.68 25.45
C ASN A 630 -20.10 -21.15 25.23
N ILE A 631 -20.92 -20.40 25.97
CA ILE A 631 -21.00 -18.94 25.87
C ILE A 631 -19.68 -18.24 26.24
N ASP A 632 -18.92 -18.78 27.18
CA ASP A 632 -17.66 -18.16 27.62
C ASP A 632 -16.63 -18.21 26.51
N ASP A 633 -16.58 -19.30 25.72
CA ASP A 633 -15.74 -19.40 24.51
C ASP A 633 -16.13 -18.34 23.48
N PHE A 634 -17.45 -18.11 23.28
CA PHE A 634 -17.94 -17.09 22.38
C PHE A 634 -17.55 -15.68 22.85
N LEU A 635 -17.78 -15.36 24.11
CA LEU A 635 -17.47 -14.05 24.67
C LEU A 635 -15.96 -13.80 24.75
N ALA A 636 -15.15 -14.82 25.03
CA ALA A 636 -13.70 -14.71 25.01
C ALA A 636 -13.14 -14.38 23.63
N THR A 637 -13.84 -14.77 22.55
CA THR A 637 -13.44 -14.49 21.18
C THR A 637 -13.56 -13.00 20.83
N PHE A 638 -14.60 -12.32 21.31
CA PHE A 638 -14.96 -10.96 20.95
C PHE A 638 -14.61 -9.92 22.03
N ARG A 639 -14.88 -8.65 21.75
CA ARG A 639 -14.70 -7.50 22.66
C ARG A 639 -16.01 -6.72 22.74
N PHE A 640 -17.05 -7.38 23.25
CA PHE A 640 -18.37 -6.78 23.34
C PHE A 640 -18.49 -5.72 24.43
N SER A 641 -19.41 -4.77 24.25
CA SER A 641 -19.91 -3.94 25.35
C SER A 641 -20.69 -4.78 26.36
N PRO A 642 -20.75 -4.37 27.64
CA PRO A 642 -21.48 -5.13 28.68
C PRO A 642 -22.93 -5.44 28.32
N ASP A 643 -23.63 -4.50 27.65
CA ASP A 643 -25.03 -4.68 27.24
C ASP A 643 -25.14 -5.77 26.16
N ALA A 644 -24.21 -5.80 25.19
CA ALA A 644 -24.18 -6.83 24.17
C ALA A 644 -23.85 -8.21 24.76
N GLU A 645 -22.91 -8.30 25.70
CA GLU A 645 -22.62 -9.54 26.43
C GLU A 645 -23.86 -10.09 27.14
N ALA A 646 -24.62 -9.22 27.83
CA ALA A 646 -25.85 -9.63 28.52
C ALA A 646 -26.87 -10.24 27.56
N LEU A 647 -27.01 -9.64 26.34
CA LEU A 647 -27.90 -10.17 25.31
C LEU A 647 -27.44 -11.55 24.83
N PHE A 648 -26.15 -11.74 24.54
CA PHE A 648 -25.62 -13.02 24.10
C PHE A 648 -25.70 -14.10 25.19
N LYS A 649 -25.46 -13.76 26.47
CA LYS A 649 -25.66 -14.68 27.61
C LYS A 649 -27.13 -15.12 27.72
N LYS A 650 -28.09 -14.21 27.53
CA LYS A 650 -29.51 -14.52 27.51
C LYS A 650 -29.87 -15.45 26.33
N ALA A 651 -29.32 -15.19 25.14
CA ALA A 651 -29.54 -16.02 23.96
C ALA A 651 -28.97 -17.44 24.15
N ALA A 652 -27.74 -17.55 24.66
CA ALA A 652 -27.05 -18.83 24.87
C ALA A 652 -27.84 -19.78 25.76
N LYS A 653 -28.44 -19.28 26.84
CA LYS A 653 -29.31 -20.07 27.75
C LYS A 653 -30.51 -20.69 27.01
N ARG A 654 -31.07 -19.96 26.02
CA ARG A 654 -32.23 -20.44 25.26
C ARG A 654 -31.89 -21.57 24.28
N VAL A 655 -30.68 -21.54 23.72
CA VAL A 655 -30.25 -22.53 22.74
C VAL A 655 -29.35 -23.63 23.33
N GLY A 656 -29.13 -23.61 24.65
CA GLY A 656 -28.37 -24.63 25.34
C GLY A 656 -26.86 -24.50 25.20
N LEU A 657 -26.31 -23.31 24.93
CA LEU A 657 -24.89 -22.96 24.92
C LEU A 657 -24.46 -22.15 26.17
N GLY A 658 -25.35 -22.06 27.18
CA GLY A 658 -25.09 -21.36 28.42
C GLY A 658 -24.25 -22.12 29.42
#